data_c52c4253fe147144c934aefe24e96e77
#
_entry.id   c52c4253fe147144c934aefe24e96e77
#
_cell.length_a   1.000
_cell.length_b   1.000
_cell.length_c   1.000
_cell.angle_alpha   90.00
_cell.angle_beta   90.00
_cell.angle_gamma   90.00
#
_symmetry.space_group_name_H-M   'P 1'
#
loop_
_entity.id
_entity.type
_entity.pdbx_description
1 polymer ?
#
loop_
_entity_poly.entity_id
_entity_poly.type
_entity_poly.pdbx_seq_one_letter_code
_entity_poly.pdbx_strand_id
1 'polypeptide(L)'
;MGVKWTPEQESAIIAPKDSSLDNQTLLVAAAAGSGKTAVLVERIITRLKDMDNPLSVQELMVVTFTKAAAQEMSARIGLALAKAMESTEDAAMQERLERQLNLLPSAHISTLHSFCQWVIRSYFYKLDINPTARIGNEAEMALLQQEVLADLLTKSYEEGLYNIYELADFFSDDKSDAGLTAKIMSLYNYAMSLANPDGWLRKALEPYKEAMTANPSDTLWGQYMWDQHVAVIDRIRERLERMEQILLDPVGPHKWQNIYDNQLAALGMLSGAETWDDMGEACKHTDTFIKDRFNKLGKEVDPSLQAEFKSLGSQNKDDLKAMQGAVFTLPEATLQDQFKAQYPIIEGLVELTIAFHKAYRDMKQEQGIMDFSDLEHLCLALLVEPGTEDDPQPSDVAKELQDTFKEIMVDEYQDTNGVQETIINLISRVDNRFYVGDVKQAIYSFRMADSSLFMEKYNTYGDTDAVERRIDLAKNFRSHENILAATNFLFYQIMTEEAAELNYTEAESLIPGRIVEDAPEDWVGGDVELQLLDVSKDTLSASESDEDEGDDPENNERELDFIIQKIKEIHGAKKKVQNPDGTFRQIEWRDFAILRRSLAGWGTRAVEAMRQAGIPAVVNERDGYFEAQEIQLLLALLSIIDNPEQDLPMAAVLHSGLVGLDANELGALRLSGKGSLWSLMPAYAEEAQDERLLAFIGHMERWRTLSRRHGVTDLLWDIYESQDYVNYVGAMPNGLVRRANVLALYDRAKGYEASGFRGLFRFLRFVESLRDSNQDMPLANVVSEADNVVRLMTIHKSKGLEFPVVFLSGMQKKFNMMDLRSELLIDKNAGLGLKGYFPDIRVSFPTMPWFYVKDVKEAALKAEEQRILYVALTRARDKLFMTGFVKGFKNSKGGVSTLGELIKNAASIEGQQLPTDIITQANTYLDWL
;
A
#
# COMPACT_ATOMS: atom_id res chain seq x y z
N MET A 1 24.59 -32.66 4.78
CA MET A 1 24.83 -32.54 3.33
C MET A 1 24.88 -31.04 3.02
N GLY A 2 25.85 -30.57 2.19
CA GLY A 2 25.89 -29.17 1.78
C GLY A 2 24.67 -28.81 0.95
N VAL A 3 24.24 -27.52 0.98
CA VAL A 3 23.18 -27.01 0.12
C VAL A 3 23.63 -27.22 -1.34
N LYS A 4 22.77 -27.81 -2.16
CA LYS A 4 23.03 -27.98 -3.59
C LYS A 4 22.44 -26.78 -4.33
N TRP A 5 23.31 -25.88 -4.78
CA TRP A 5 22.92 -24.71 -5.54
C TRP A 5 22.49 -25.07 -6.97
N THR A 6 21.56 -24.29 -7.53
CA THR A 6 21.28 -24.35 -8.97
C THR A 6 22.38 -23.62 -9.75
N PRO A 7 22.52 -23.87 -11.06
CA PRO A 7 23.53 -23.16 -11.87
C PRO A 7 23.41 -21.64 -11.77
N GLU A 8 22.18 -21.12 -11.77
CA GLU A 8 21.89 -19.68 -11.70
C GLU A 8 22.22 -19.12 -10.30
N GLN A 9 21.89 -19.87 -9.23
CA GLN A 9 22.27 -19.50 -7.86
C GLN A 9 23.79 -19.52 -7.69
N GLU A 10 24.46 -20.54 -8.21
CA GLU A 10 25.93 -20.66 -8.17
C GLU A 10 26.55 -19.49 -8.93
N SER A 11 26.06 -19.14 -10.11
CA SER A 11 26.51 -17.99 -10.89
C SER A 11 26.38 -16.69 -10.09
N ALA A 12 25.23 -16.44 -9.43
CA ALA A 12 25.04 -15.27 -8.59
C ALA A 12 25.99 -15.23 -7.37
N ILE A 13 26.37 -16.39 -6.83
CA ILE A 13 27.30 -16.51 -5.70
C ILE A 13 28.74 -16.20 -6.11
N ILE A 14 29.21 -16.76 -7.24
CA ILE A 14 30.63 -16.71 -7.65
C ILE A 14 30.97 -15.53 -8.56
N ALA A 15 29.99 -14.89 -9.22
CA ALA A 15 30.28 -13.78 -10.13
C ALA A 15 31.17 -12.71 -9.46
N PRO A 16 32.12 -12.12 -10.18
CA PRO A 16 32.37 -12.25 -11.63
C PRO A 16 33.29 -13.40 -12.05
N LYS A 17 33.68 -14.33 -11.16
CA LYS A 17 34.63 -15.41 -11.47
C LYS A 17 34.19 -16.34 -12.61
N ASP A 18 32.92 -16.30 -13.00
CA ASP A 18 32.34 -17.02 -14.14
C ASP A 18 32.34 -16.21 -15.43
N SER A 19 32.96 -15.03 -15.45
CA SER A 19 33.06 -14.12 -16.59
C SER A 19 34.53 -13.74 -16.89
N SER A 20 34.71 -12.96 -17.97
CA SER A 20 36.01 -12.40 -18.33
C SER A 20 36.36 -11.10 -17.60
N LEU A 21 35.51 -10.62 -16.72
CA LEU A 21 35.62 -9.34 -16.03
C LEU A 21 36.13 -9.52 -14.60
N ASP A 22 36.85 -8.52 -14.08
CA ASP A 22 37.33 -8.50 -12.70
C ASP A 22 36.22 -8.15 -11.71
N ASN A 23 35.28 -7.29 -12.10
CA ASN A 23 34.13 -6.85 -11.30
C ASN A 23 32.88 -6.73 -12.16
N GLN A 24 31.71 -6.85 -11.55
CA GLN A 24 30.39 -6.71 -12.19
C GLN A 24 29.37 -6.13 -11.23
N THR A 25 28.45 -5.33 -11.74
CA THR A 25 27.16 -5.04 -11.09
C THR A 25 26.16 -6.12 -11.49
N LEU A 26 25.48 -6.67 -10.50
CA LEU A 26 24.52 -7.75 -10.69
C LEU A 26 23.10 -7.34 -10.30
N LEU A 27 22.13 -7.66 -11.15
CA LEU A 27 20.72 -7.72 -10.80
C LEU A 27 20.32 -9.18 -10.71
N VAL A 28 20.01 -9.66 -9.52
CA VAL A 28 19.46 -11.00 -9.29
C VAL A 28 17.94 -10.89 -9.22
N ALA A 29 17.29 -11.13 -10.36
CA ALA A 29 15.83 -11.15 -10.45
C ALA A 29 15.34 -12.51 -9.92
N ALA A 30 14.92 -12.52 -8.68
CA ALA A 30 14.73 -13.74 -7.91
C ALA A 30 13.26 -13.95 -7.53
N ALA A 31 12.60 -14.91 -8.18
CA ALA A 31 11.21 -15.25 -7.92
C ALA A 31 10.90 -15.56 -6.45
N ALA A 32 9.63 -15.53 -6.08
CA ALA A 32 9.19 -15.93 -4.74
C ALA A 32 9.74 -17.30 -4.36
N GLY A 33 10.29 -17.43 -3.14
CA GLY A 33 10.80 -18.72 -2.64
C GLY A 33 12.05 -19.26 -3.36
N SER A 34 12.78 -18.46 -4.15
CA SER A 34 13.99 -18.87 -4.87
C SER A 34 15.26 -18.91 -4.02
N GLY A 35 15.15 -18.56 -2.72
CA GLY A 35 16.30 -18.58 -1.81
C GLY A 35 17.17 -17.32 -1.87
N LYS A 36 16.61 -16.15 -2.21
CA LYS A 36 17.27 -14.83 -2.27
C LYS A 36 18.28 -14.61 -1.16
N THR A 37 17.82 -14.66 0.09
CA THR A 37 18.64 -14.42 1.29
C THR A 37 19.76 -15.46 1.44
N ALA A 38 19.50 -16.73 1.06
CA ALA A 38 20.52 -17.76 1.14
C ALA A 38 21.64 -17.53 0.12
N VAL A 39 21.30 -17.12 -1.11
CA VAL A 39 22.25 -16.74 -2.16
C VAL A 39 23.10 -15.55 -1.71
N LEU A 40 22.46 -14.51 -1.13
CA LEU A 40 23.16 -13.32 -0.64
C LEU A 40 24.13 -13.66 0.49
N VAL A 41 23.71 -14.45 1.48
CA VAL A 41 24.60 -14.90 2.57
C VAL A 41 25.77 -15.72 2.04
N GLU A 42 25.51 -16.71 1.16
CA GLU A 42 26.57 -17.56 0.62
C GLU A 42 27.55 -16.76 -0.24
N ARG A 43 27.08 -15.76 -1.02
CA ARG A 43 27.95 -14.84 -1.75
C ARG A 43 28.88 -14.10 -0.80
N ILE A 44 28.37 -13.53 0.30
CA ILE A 44 29.19 -12.85 1.31
C ILE A 44 30.26 -13.80 1.84
N ILE A 45 29.90 -15.03 2.24
CA ILE A 45 30.84 -16.01 2.74
C ILE A 45 31.89 -16.37 1.67
N THR A 46 31.50 -16.55 0.43
CA THR A 46 32.39 -16.84 -0.70
C THR A 46 33.39 -15.71 -0.93
N ARG A 47 32.91 -14.45 -0.90
CA ARG A 47 33.78 -13.25 -1.03
C ARG A 47 34.74 -13.12 0.15
N LEU A 48 34.30 -13.40 1.38
CA LEU A 48 35.16 -13.34 2.57
C LEU A 48 36.21 -14.45 2.61
N LYS A 49 35.92 -15.59 1.98
CA LYS A 49 36.89 -16.75 1.83
C LYS A 49 37.91 -16.55 0.72
N ASP A 50 37.66 -15.62 -0.18
CA ASP A 50 38.53 -15.42 -1.34
C ASP A 50 39.89 -14.91 -0.89
N MET A 51 40.94 -15.69 -1.13
CA MET A 51 42.34 -15.38 -0.77
C MET A 51 43.03 -14.61 -1.90
N ASP A 52 42.57 -14.71 -3.11
CA ASP A 52 43.16 -14.03 -4.27
C ASP A 52 42.71 -12.55 -4.33
N ASN A 53 41.49 -12.28 -3.90
CA ASN A 53 40.92 -10.93 -3.78
C ASN A 53 40.26 -10.76 -2.40
N PRO A 54 41.04 -10.60 -1.33
CA PRO A 54 40.55 -10.65 0.03
C PRO A 54 39.74 -9.42 0.39
N LEU A 55 38.45 -9.63 0.73
CA LEU A 55 37.54 -8.62 1.26
C LEU A 55 37.37 -8.73 2.77
N SER A 56 37.23 -7.61 3.45
CA SER A 56 36.79 -7.56 4.85
C SER A 56 35.28 -7.34 4.92
N VAL A 57 34.63 -7.87 5.97
CA VAL A 57 33.21 -7.60 6.22
C VAL A 57 32.90 -6.11 6.41
N GLN A 58 33.90 -5.29 6.78
CA GLN A 58 33.78 -3.83 6.89
C GLN A 58 33.79 -3.11 5.53
N GLU A 59 34.29 -3.77 4.47
CA GLU A 59 34.28 -3.25 3.10
C GLU A 59 33.02 -3.63 2.33
N LEU A 60 32.09 -4.34 2.99
CA LEU A 60 30.78 -4.71 2.47
C LEU A 60 29.71 -3.81 3.08
N MET A 61 28.79 -3.33 2.25
CA MET A 61 27.55 -2.69 2.68
C MET A 61 26.38 -3.60 2.30
N VAL A 62 25.53 -3.93 3.26
CA VAL A 62 24.31 -4.72 3.03
C VAL A 62 23.11 -3.92 3.49
N VAL A 63 22.27 -3.53 2.56
CA VAL A 63 21.04 -2.77 2.81
C VAL A 63 19.85 -3.71 2.83
N THR A 64 19.02 -3.59 3.87
CA THR A 64 17.74 -4.30 4.01
C THR A 64 16.60 -3.34 4.27
N PHE A 65 15.37 -3.77 3.98
CA PHE A 65 14.18 -2.91 4.13
C PHE A 65 13.81 -2.63 5.59
N THR A 66 14.03 -3.58 6.52
CA THR A 66 13.65 -3.43 7.93
C THR A 66 14.82 -3.71 8.87
N LYS A 67 14.81 -3.09 10.07
CA LYS A 67 15.79 -3.36 11.12
C LYS A 67 15.82 -4.84 11.55
N ALA A 68 14.64 -5.48 11.58
CA ALA A 68 14.54 -6.90 11.90
C ALA A 68 15.23 -7.76 10.83
N ALA A 69 15.03 -7.47 9.55
CA ALA A 69 15.71 -8.15 8.44
C ALA A 69 17.23 -7.95 8.50
N ALA A 70 17.71 -6.76 8.85
CA ALA A 70 19.15 -6.49 9.03
C ALA A 70 19.75 -7.33 10.19
N GLN A 71 19.05 -7.41 11.31
CA GLN A 71 19.48 -8.24 12.45
C GLN A 71 19.50 -9.72 12.10
N GLU A 72 18.46 -10.21 11.42
CA GLU A 72 18.40 -11.59 10.95
C GLU A 72 19.51 -11.90 9.94
N MET A 73 19.78 -10.99 9.00
CA MET A 73 20.86 -11.11 8.02
C MET A 73 22.22 -11.21 8.74
N SER A 74 22.49 -10.32 9.68
CA SER A 74 23.72 -10.35 10.48
C SER A 74 23.87 -11.65 11.25
N ALA A 75 22.80 -12.15 11.89
CA ALA A 75 22.81 -13.43 12.60
C ALA A 75 23.08 -14.61 11.65
N ARG A 76 22.45 -14.64 10.47
CA ARG A 76 22.67 -15.70 9.46
C ARG A 76 24.11 -15.70 8.94
N ILE A 77 24.69 -14.51 8.68
CA ILE A 77 26.10 -14.38 8.27
C ILE A 77 27.01 -14.90 9.37
N GLY A 78 26.77 -14.52 10.63
CA GLY A 78 27.56 -15.01 11.78
C GLY A 78 27.53 -16.54 11.92
N LEU A 79 26.34 -17.14 11.80
CA LEU A 79 26.19 -18.60 11.81
C LEU A 79 26.90 -19.28 10.61
N ALA A 80 26.84 -18.68 9.44
CA ALA A 80 27.49 -19.21 8.24
C ALA A 80 29.01 -19.09 8.33
N LEU A 81 29.56 -18.01 8.91
CA LEU A 81 30.99 -17.85 9.21
C LEU A 81 31.48 -18.93 10.22
N ALA A 82 30.74 -19.13 11.32
CA ALA A 82 31.07 -20.15 12.33
C ALA A 82 31.10 -21.54 11.71
N LYS A 83 30.07 -21.89 10.90
CA LYS A 83 30.02 -23.17 10.19
C LYS A 83 31.15 -23.34 9.17
N ALA A 84 31.52 -22.26 8.49
CA ALA A 84 32.64 -22.27 7.54
C ALA A 84 34.00 -22.52 8.26
N MET A 85 34.18 -21.96 9.45
CA MET A 85 35.35 -22.21 10.30
C MET A 85 35.44 -23.67 10.74
N GLU A 86 34.30 -24.26 11.17
CA GLU A 86 34.26 -25.66 11.58
C GLU A 86 34.57 -26.66 10.42
N SER A 87 34.22 -26.24 9.20
CA SER A 87 34.36 -27.09 8.00
C SER A 87 35.71 -26.98 7.31
N THR A 88 36.59 -26.07 7.72
CA THR A 88 37.91 -25.88 7.08
C THR A 88 39.03 -26.42 7.96
N GLU A 89 40.00 -27.13 7.31
CA GLU A 89 41.21 -27.67 8.00
C GLU A 89 42.43 -26.72 7.85
N ASP A 90 42.30 -25.68 7.02
CA ASP A 90 43.35 -24.69 6.79
C ASP A 90 43.36 -23.66 7.94
N ALA A 91 44.45 -23.64 8.72
CA ALA A 91 44.63 -22.77 9.86
C ALA A 91 44.62 -21.27 9.46
N ALA A 92 45.15 -20.90 8.29
CA ALA A 92 45.15 -19.53 7.82
C ALA A 92 43.73 -19.05 7.46
N MET A 93 42.94 -19.92 6.86
CA MET A 93 41.52 -19.65 6.58
C MET A 93 40.70 -19.57 7.89
N GLN A 94 40.97 -20.46 8.87
CA GLN A 94 40.31 -20.39 10.18
C GLN A 94 40.55 -19.05 10.88
N GLU A 95 41.82 -18.64 10.97
CA GLU A 95 42.18 -17.33 11.56
C GLU A 95 41.52 -16.17 10.84
N ARG A 96 41.48 -16.22 9.50
CA ARG A 96 40.78 -15.20 8.71
C ARG A 96 39.29 -15.12 9.03
N LEU A 97 38.58 -16.26 9.01
CA LEU A 97 37.15 -16.31 9.27
C LEU A 97 36.81 -15.90 10.71
N GLU A 98 37.66 -16.29 11.70
CA GLU A 98 37.53 -15.82 13.08
C GLU A 98 37.64 -14.30 13.17
N ARG A 99 38.63 -13.73 12.47
CA ARG A 99 38.79 -12.28 12.40
C ARG A 99 37.53 -11.63 11.78
N GLN A 100 36.97 -12.17 10.68
CA GLN A 100 35.77 -11.63 10.08
C GLN A 100 34.54 -11.72 11.02
N LEU A 101 34.40 -12.81 11.77
CA LEU A 101 33.35 -12.98 12.77
C LEU A 101 33.46 -11.92 13.89
N ASN A 102 34.67 -11.64 14.36
CA ASN A 102 34.94 -10.61 15.37
C ASN A 102 34.67 -9.17 14.86
N LEU A 103 34.83 -8.93 13.55
CA LEU A 103 34.55 -7.65 12.90
C LEU A 103 33.07 -7.48 12.53
N LEU A 104 32.27 -8.54 12.49
CA LEU A 104 30.87 -8.51 12.06
C LEU A 104 30.00 -7.44 12.77
N PRO A 105 30.14 -7.19 14.09
CA PRO A 105 29.37 -6.11 14.74
C PRO A 105 29.66 -4.71 14.21
N SER A 106 30.80 -4.50 13.52
CA SER A 106 31.20 -3.23 12.91
C SER A 106 30.89 -3.17 11.40
N ALA A 107 30.30 -4.22 10.85
CA ALA A 107 29.91 -4.26 9.44
C ALA A 107 28.68 -3.39 9.17
N HIS A 108 28.60 -2.84 7.96
CA HIS A 108 27.46 -2.02 7.51
C HIS A 108 26.30 -2.90 7.00
N ILE A 109 25.69 -3.67 7.92
CA ILE A 109 24.51 -4.50 7.65
C ILE A 109 23.33 -3.82 8.33
N SER A 110 22.57 -3.00 7.60
CA SER A 110 21.57 -2.11 8.20
C SER A 110 20.47 -1.70 7.21
N THR A 111 19.47 -0.98 7.70
CA THR A 111 18.56 -0.22 6.82
C THR A 111 19.28 0.98 6.25
N LEU A 112 18.81 1.49 5.08
CA LEU A 112 19.41 2.67 4.46
C LEU A 112 19.35 3.90 5.38
N HIS A 113 18.26 4.11 6.11
CA HIS A 113 18.17 5.19 7.12
C HIS A 113 19.24 5.09 8.22
N SER A 114 19.55 3.88 8.69
CA SER A 114 20.63 3.68 9.67
C SER A 114 21.99 4.00 9.08
N PHE A 115 22.21 3.67 7.81
CA PHE A 115 23.40 4.05 7.07
C PHE A 115 23.49 5.57 6.90
N CYS A 116 22.41 6.23 6.45
CA CYS A 116 22.36 7.70 6.35
C CYS A 116 22.70 8.37 7.68
N GLN A 117 22.13 7.87 8.79
CA GLN A 117 22.45 8.38 10.13
C GLN A 117 23.93 8.22 10.46
N TRP A 118 24.56 7.12 10.08
CA TRP A 118 25.99 6.91 10.27
C TRP A 118 26.83 7.88 9.43
N VAL A 119 26.48 8.11 8.15
CA VAL A 119 27.13 9.10 7.28
C VAL A 119 27.03 10.50 7.87
N ILE A 120 25.84 10.92 8.25
CA ILE A 120 25.60 12.23 8.86
C ILE A 120 26.46 12.41 10.12
N ARG A 121 26.51 11.42 11.01
CA ARG A 121 27.33 11.46 12.23
C ARG A 121 28.82 11.48 11.95
N SER A 122 29.28 10.85 10.88
CA SER A 122 30.71 10.82 10.52
C SER A 122 31.17 12.14 9.90
N TYR A 123 30.30 12.80 9.14
CA TYR A 123 30.64 14.01 8.36
C TYR A 123 29.82 15.25 8.76
N PHE A 124 29.21 15.27 9.98
CA PHE A 124 28.34 16.35 10.43
C PHE A 124 28.99 17.75 10.32
N TYR A 125 30.32 17.81 10.45
CA TYR A 125 31.09 19.06 10.35
C TYR A 125 31.05 19.71 8.94
N LYS A 126 30.57 19.00 7.93
CA LYS A 126 30.31 19.53 6.58
C LYS A 126 28.88 20.05 6.40
N LEU A 127 28.00 19.77 7.35
CA LEU A 127 26.62 20.25 7.37
C LEU A 127 26.44 21.33 8.44
N ASP A 128 25.56 22.29 8.17
CA ASP A 128 25.16 23.30 9.19
C ASP A 128 24.04 22.74 10.07
N ILE A 129 24.34 21.68 10.82
CA ILE A 129 23.38 21.03 11.72
C ILE A 129 23.94 20.89 13.13
N ASN A 130 23.03 20.83 14.10
CA ASN A 130 23.41 20.53 15.48
C ASN A 130 23.88 19.06 15.59
N PRO A 131 25.14 18.80 16.02
CA PRO A 131 25.65 17.41 16.12
C PRO A 131 24.90 16.55 17.15
N THR A 132 24.14 17.18 18.06
CA THR A 132 23.30 16.50 19.04
C THR A 132 21.85 16.37 18.62
N ALA A 133 21.53 16.73 17.37
CA ALA A 133 20.18 16.58 16.83
C ALA A 133 19.68 15.13 16.96
N ARG A 134 18.47 14.98 17.46
CA ARG A 134 17.82 13.70 17.65
C ARG A 134 16.75 13.45 16.59
N ILE A 135 16.41 12.18 16.38
CA ILE A 135 15.26 11.84 15.55
C ILE A 135 14.00 12.07 16.39
N GLY A 136 13.08 12.90 15.87
CA GLY A 136 11.76 13.11 16.45
C GLY A 136 10.88 11.87 16.27
N ASN A 137 9.94 11.66 17.18
CA ASN A 137 8.93 10.63 16.98
C ASN A 137 7.84 11.13 16.00
N GLU A 138 7.10 10.20 15.38
CA GLU A 138 6.08 10.52 14.37
C GLU A 138 5.06 11.56 14.84
N ALA A 139 4.65 11.45 16.10
CA ALA A 139 3.67 12.32 16.70
C ALA A 139 4.19 13.75 16.93
N GLU A 140 5.44 13.89 17.37
CA GLU A 140 6.12 15.16 17.52
C GLU A 140 6.27 15.85 16.17
N MET A 141 6.65 15.09 15.15
CA MET A 141 6.79 15.62 13.79
C MET A 141 5.46 16.09 13.22
N ALA A 142 4.37 15.32 13.42
CA ALA A 142 3.04 15.70 12.96
C ALA A 142 2.55 17.01 13.61
N LEU A 143 2.76 17.18 14.93
CA LEU A 143 2.43 18.44 15.62
C LEU A 143 3.24 19.62 15.07
N LEU A 144 4.54 19.42 14.88
CA LEU A 144 5.40 20.48 14.36
C LEU A 144 5.03 20.88 12.94
N GLN A 145 4.67 19.90 12.08
CA GLN A 145 4.17 20.16 10.74
C GLN A 145 2.89 21.02 10.78
N GLN A 146 1.94 20.69 11.67
CA GLN A 146 0.71 21.46 11.82
C GLN A 146 0.97 22.88 12.33
N GLU A 147 1.86 23.05 13.30
CA GLU A 147 2.22 24.37 13.85
C GLU A 147 2.86 25.25 12.76
N VAL A 148 3.88 24.74 12.07
CA VAL A 148 4.57 25.46 10.99
C VAL A 148 3.62 25.82 9.85
N LEU A 149 2.72 24.90 9.48
CA LEU A 149 1.78 25.14 8.40
C LEU A 149 0.71 26.18 8.80
N ALA A 150 0.21 26.13 10.03
CA ALA A 150 -0.74 27.12 10.53
C ALA A 150 -0.13 28.53 10.57
N ASP A 151 1.12 28.65 11.00
CA ASP A 151 1.84 29.94 11.02
C ASP A 151 2.08 30.45 9.58
N LEU A 152 2.49 29.56 8.67
CA LEU A 152 2.70 29.91 7.25
C LEU A 152 1.41 30.34 6.58
N LEU A 153 0.29 29.65 6.78
CA LEU A 153 -1.01 30.02 6.24
C LEU A 153 -1.48 31.38 6.81
N THR A 154 -1.35 31.59 8.13
CA THR A 154 -1.71 32.88 8.75
C THR A 154 -0.94 34.02 8.10
N LYS A 155 0.37 33.89 7.95
CA LYS A 155 1.21 34.88 7.27
C LYS A 155 0.82 35.07 5.81
N SER A 156 0.51 33.99 5.09
CA SER A 156 0.11 34.06 3.69
C SER A 156 -1.19 34.83 3.49
N TYR A 157 -2.17 34.67 4.40
CA TYR A 157 -3.41 35.44 4.40
C TYR A 157 -3.18 36.92 4.74
N GLU A 158 -2.31 37.22 5.72
CA GLU A 158 -2.01 38.59 6.10
C GLU A 158 -1.30 39.38 4.99
N GLU A 159 -0.40 38.74 4.27
CA GLU A 159 0.44 39.37 3.25
C GLU A 159 -0.10 39.16 1.81
N GLY A 160 -1.13 38.31 1.61
CA GLY A 160 -1.69 37.97 0.30
C GLY A 160 -0.70 37.21 -0.60
N LEU A 161 0.09 36.28 -0.03
CA LEU A 161 1.11 35.53 -0.76
C LEU A 161 0.52 34.25 -1.41
N TYR A 162 1.23 33.74 -2.41
CA TYR A 162 0.97 32.43 -3.03
C TYR A 162 -0.44 32.23 -3.59
N ASN A 163 -1.12 33.30 -4.03
CA ASN A 163 -2.53 33.24 -4.46
C ASN A 163 -3.44 32.56 -3.41
N ILE A 164 -3.17 32.84 -2.12
CA ILE A 164 -3.78 32.12 -0.99
C ILE A 164 -5.31 32.18 -0.98
N TYR A 165 -5.91 33.27 -1.45
CA TYR A 165 -7.36 33.42 -1.48
C TYR A 165 -7.99 32.50 -2.54
N GLU A 166 -7.38 32.39 -3.72
CA GLU A 166 -7.78 31.47 -4.80
C GLU A 166 -7.58 30.01 -4.38
N LEU A 167 -6.48 29.72 -3.67
CA LEU A 167 -6.23 28.38 -3.10
C LEU A 167 -7.26 28.01 -2.06
N ALA A 168 -7.63 28.94 -1.17
CA ALA A 168 -8.66 28.72 -0.17
C ALA A 168 -10.02 28.49 -0.81
N ASP A 169 -10.41 29.31 -1.78
CA ASP A 169 -11.67 29.13 -2.52
C ASP A 169 -11.75 27.78 -3.23
N PHE A 170 -10.60 27.25 -3.65
CA PHE A 170 -10.53 25.96 -4.37
C PHE A 170 -10.51 24.75 -3.45
N PHE A 171 -9.69 24.78 -2.39
CA PHE A 171 -9.37 23.58 -1.57
C PHE A 171 -9.97 23.61 -0.16
N SER A 172 -10.35 24.80 0.36
CA SER A 172 -10.88 24.94 1.71
C SER A 172 -12.40 24.89 1.73
N ASP A 173 -12.98 24.53 2.86
CA ASP A 173 -14.41 24.63 3.11
C ASP A 173 -14.73 25.94 3.87
N ASP A 174 -16.04 26.23 4.05
CA ASP A 174 -16.52 27.46 4.73
C ASP A 174 -16.03 27.60 6.20
N LYS A 175 -15.39 26.56 6.75
CA LYS A 175 -15.06 26.48 8.17
C LYS A 175 -13.58 26.28 8.46
N SER A 176 -12.82 25.73 7.51
CA SER A 176 -11.43 25.36 7.77
C SER A 176 -10.58 25.21 6.50
N ASP A 177 -9.28 25.40 6.64
CA ASP A 177 -8.27 25.16 5.61
C ASP A 177 -7.78 23.72 5.60
N ALA A 178 -8.53 22.78 6.18
CA ALA A 178 -8.10 21.38 6.29
C ALA A 178 -7.86 20.74 4.91
N GLY A 179 -8.68 21.07 3.91
CA GLY A 179 -8.50 20.62 2.53
C GLY A 179 -7.20 21.12 1.91
N LEU A 180 -6.92 22.42 2.00
CA LEU A 180 -5.66 23.03 1.52
C LEU A 180 -4.44 22.44 2.25
N THR A 181 -4.52 22.34 3.57
CA THR A 181 -3.48 21.69 4.41
C THR A 181 -3.18 20.29 3.94
N ALA A 182 -4.21 19.47 3.69
CA ALA A 182 -4.04 18.10 3.22
C ALA A 182 -3.36 18.03 1.83
N LYS A 183 -3.65 18.97 0.91
CA LYS A 183 -3.01 19.00 -0.41
C LYS A 183 -1.54 19.43 -0.32
N ILE A 184 -1.22 20.43 0.49
CA ILE A 184 0.18 20.84 0.76
C ILE A 184 0.97 19.66 1.33
N MET A 185 0.43 18.98 2.35
CA MET A 185 1.09 17.84 2.96
C MET A 185 1.25 16.65 1.99
N SER A 186 0.25 16.37 1.18
CA SER A 186 0.32 15.31 0.16
C SER A 186 1.42 15.61 -0.87
N LEU A 187 1.47 16.85 -1.37
CA LEU A 187 2.47 17.29 -2.34
C LEU A 187 3.88 17.31 -1.73
N TYR A 188 4.03 17.81 -0.49
CA TYR A 188 5.27 17.80 0.27
C TYR A 188 5.80 16.37 0.47
N ASN A 189 4.96 15.48 1.00
CA ASN A 189 5.37 14.10 1.28
C ASN A 189 5.79 13.36 0.00
N TYR A 190 5.09 13.63 -1.11
CA TYR A 190 5.45 13.07 -2.41
C TYR A 190 6.81 13.60 -2.89
N ALA A 191 7.00 14.91 -2.88
CA ALA A 191 8.24 15.54 -3.31
C ALA A 191 9.46 15.05 -2.50
N MET A 192 9.30 14.84 -1.19
CA MET A 192 10.35 14.33 -0.31
C MET A 192 10.78 12.88 -0.60
N SER A 193 10.06 12.14 -1.43
CA SER A 193 10.51 10.82 -1.92
C SER A 193 11.48 10.91 -3.13
N LEU A 194 11.72 12.10 -3.64
CA LEU A 194 12.57 12.38 -4.80
C LEU A 194 13.88 13.06 -4.37
N ALA A 195 14.95 12.87 -5.13
CA ALA A 195 16.27 13.38 -4.80
C ALA A 195 16.36 14.92 -4.77
N ASN A 196 15.64 15.61 -5.66
CA ASN A 196 15.52 17.08 -5.70
C ASN A 196 14.03 17.50 -5.57
N PRO A 197 13.49 17.61 -4.35
CA PRO A 197 12.09 17.94 -4.12
C PRO A 197 11.65 19.26 -4.76
N ASP A 198 12.40 20.34 -4.49
CA ASP A 198 12.06 21.69 -4.96
C ASP A 198 12.25 21.81 -6.49
N GLY A 199 13.25 21.13 -7.05
CA GLY A 199 13.47 21.06 -8.49
C GLY A 199 12.32 20.36 -9.21
N TRP A 200 11.88 19.22 -8.69
CA TRP A 200 10.74 18.49 -9.25
C TRP A 200 9.44 19.30 -9.17
N LEU A 201 9.17 19.95 -8.04
CA LEU A 201 7.99 20.80 -7.86
C LEU A 201 7.93 21.92 -8.89
N ARG A 202 9.05 22.61 -9.17
CA ARG A 202 9.12 23.64 -10.19
C ARG A 202 8.98 23.08 -11.61
N LYS A 203 9.61 21.94 -11.89
CA LYS A 203 9.51 21.26 -13.18
C LYS A 203 8.08 20.80 -13.49
N ALA A 204 7.30 20.40 -12.48
CA ALA A 204 5.91 20.01 -12.64
C ALA A 204 4.99 21.16 -13.09
N LEU A 205 5.43 22.44 -12.98
CA LEU A 205 4.71 23.61 -13.49
C LEU A 205 4.95 23.86 -14.98
N GLU A 206 6.04 23.37 -15.57
CA GLU A 206 6.42 23.68 -16.95
C GLU A 206 5.33 23.32 -17.97
N PRO A 207 4.72 22.11 -17.95
CA PRO A 207 3.65 21.76 -18.88
C PRO A 207 2.43 22.71 -18.79
N TYR A 208 2.08 23.15 -17.57
CA TYR A 208 1.00 24.14 -17.39
C TYR A 208 1.35 25.50 -17.98
N LYS A 209 2.58 25.93 -17.82
CA LYS A 209 3.09 27.19 -18.33
C LYS A 209 3.11 27.21 -19.86
N GLU A 210 3.54 26.13 -20.48
CA GLU A 210 3.50 25.94 -21.93
C GLU A 210 2.05 25.94 -22.45
N ALA A 211 1.14 25.24 -21.77
CA ALA A 211 -0.26 25.12 -22.15
C ALA A 211 -1.04 26.45 -22.13
N MET A 212 -0.58 27.48 -21.38
CA MET A 212 -1.20 28.81 -21.43
C MET A 212 -1.12 29.46 -22.81
N THR A 213 -0.13 29.10 -23.64
CA THR A 213 0.11 29.73 -24.95
C THR A 213 0.02 28.76 -26.12
N ALA A 214 0.17 27.46 -25.88
CA ALA A 214 0.05 26.42 -26.91
C ALA A 214 -1.41 26.13 -27.24
N ASN A 215 -1.68 25.56 -28.43
CA ASN A 215 -2.99 25.00 -28.70
C ASN A 215 -3.18 23.78 -27.79
N PRO A 216 -4.37 23.58 -27.22
CA PRO A 216 -4.65 22.41 -26.35
C PRO A 216 -4.30 21.07 -26.97
N SER A 217 -4.54 20.88 -28.29
CA SER A 217 -4.19 19.69 -29.05
C SER A 217 -2.68 19.42 -29.14
N ASP A 218 -1.84 20.49 -29.09
CA ASP A 218 -0.38 20.40 -29.19
C ASP A 218 0.28 20.13 -27.84
N THR A 219 -0.48 20.22 -26.72
CA THR A 219 0.04 19.94 -25.38
C THR A 219 0.27 18.43 -25.17
N LEU A 220 1.12 18.05 -24.21
CA LEU A 220 1.29 16.66 -23.77
C LEU A 220 -0.07 15.98 -23.48
N TRP A 221 -0.95 16.69 -22.80
CA TRP A 221 -2.26 16.17 -22.42
C TRP A 221 -3.21 16.06 -23.64
N GLY A 222 -3.13 16.97 -24.56
CA GLY A 222 -3.92 16.94 -25.81
C GLY A 222 -3.52 15.77 -26.70
N GLN A 223 -2.23 15.57 -26.89
CA GLN A 223 -1.68 14.45 -27.65
C GLN A 223 -2.09 13.11 -27.00
N TYR A 224 -1.93 12.98 -25.66
CA TYR A 224 -2.37 11.80 -24.94
C TYR A 224 -3.87 11.50 -25.13
N MET A 225 -4.73 12.51 -24.98
CA MET A 225 -6.18 12.35 -25.18
C MET A 225 -6.47 11.89 -26.61
N TRP A 226 -5.81 12.46 -27.58
CA TRP A 226 -5.95 12.06 -28.99
C TRP A 226 -5.57 10.60 -29.19
N ASP A 227 -4.42 10.17 -28.74
CA ASP A 227 -3.93 8.80 -28.86
C ASP A 227 -4.89 7.80 -28.18
N GLN A 228 -5.42 8.11 -27.00
CA GLN A 228 -6.41 7.28 -26.32
C GLN A 228 -7.70 7.13 -27.15
N HIS A 229 -8.15 8.20 -27.81
CA HIS A 229 -9.34 8.14 -28.66
C HIS A 229 -9.10 7.35 -29.96
N VAL A 230 -7.94 7.50 -30.57
CA VAL A 230 -7.53 6.66 -31.71
C VAL A 230 -7.54 5.20 -31.32
N ALA A 231 -6.99 4.84 -30.16
CA ALA A 231 -7.02 3.47 -29.64
C ALA A 231 -8.46 2.93 -29.44
N VAL A 232 -9.39 3.77 -28.98
CA VAL A 232 -10.83 3.37 -28.90
C VAL A 232 -11.41 3.15 -30.28
N ILE A 233 -11.13 4.01 -31.25
CA ILE A 233 -11.57 3.92 -32.63
C ILE A 233 -11.06 2.61 -33.27
N ASP A 234 -9.81 2.25 -33.04
CA ASP A 234 -9.20 1.02 -33.55
C ASP A 234 -9.86 -0.22 -32.95
N ARG A 235 -10.13 -0.24 -31.63
CA ARG A 235 -10.88 -1.34 -30.99
C ARG A 235 -12.30 -1.51 -31.57
N ILE A 236 -12.99 -0.38 -31.82
CA ILE A 236 -14.31 -0.43 -32.48
C ILE A 236 -14.20 -1.01 -33.88
N ARG A 237 -13.14 -0.64 -34.63
CA ARG A 237 -12.86 -1.18 -35.99
C ARG A 237 -12.66 -2.69 -35.96
N GLU A 238 -11.82 -3.20 -35.11
CA GLU A 238 -11.55 -4.64 -34.95
C GLU A 238 -12.82 -5.42 -34.62
N ARG A 239 -13.62 -4.90 -33.69
CA ARG A 239 -14.89 -5.54 -33.32
C ARG A 239 -15.91 -5.51 -34.48
N LEU A 240 -15.95 -4.44 -35.28
CA LEU A 240 -16.81 -4.37 -36.46
C LEU A 240 -16.36 -5.34 -37.54
N GLU A 241 -15.06 -5.51 -37.77
CA GLU A 241 -14.55 -6.53 -38.71
C GLU A 241 -15.00 -7.94 -38.28
N ARG A 242 -14.95 -8.26 -36.99
CA ARG A 242 -15.44 -9.51 -36.44
C ARG A 242 -16.98 -9.65 -36.58
N MET A 243 -17.73 -8.57 -36.32
CA MET A 243 -19.19 -8.53 -36.52
C MET A 243 -19.58 -8.75 -37.98
N GLU A 244 -18.80 -8.22 -38.93
CA GLU A 244 -18.98 -8.46 -40.36
C GLU A 244 -18.85 -9.94 -40.72
N GLN A 245 -17.78 -10.61 -40.21
CA GLN A 245 -17.59 -12.04 -40.41
C GLN A 245 -18.78 -12.87 -39.90
N ILE A 246 -19.30 -12.49 -38.71
CA ILE A 246 -20.48 -13.16 -38.13
C ILE A 246 -21.74 -12.92 -39.00
N LEU A 247 -21.90 -11.77 -39.64
CA LEU A 247 -23.00 -11.46 -40.53
C LEU A 247 -22.89 -12.19 -41.86
N LEU A 248 -21.67 -12.52 -42.31
CA LEU A 248 -21.46 -13.30 -43.54
C LEU A 248 -21.74 -14.80 -43.35
N ASP A 249 -21.82 -15.29 -42.10
CA ASP A 249 -22.17 -16.69 -41.82
C ASP A 249 -23.63 -16.98 -42.15
N PRO A 250 -23.96 -18.09 -42.87
CA PRO A 250 -25.34 -18.44 -43.26
C PRO A 250 -26.33 -18.56 -42.10
N VAL A 251 -25.85 -18.86 -40.87
CA VAL A 251 -26.70 -18.95 -39.66
C VAL A 251 -26.48 -17.75 -38.73
N GLY A 252 -25.87 -16.67 -39.24
CA GLY A 252 -25.61 -15.44 -38.53
C GLY A 252 -26.84 -14.59 -38.23
N PRO A 253 -26.75 -13.55 -37.41
CA PRO A 253 -27.85 -12.69 -37.01
C PRO A 253 -28.18 -11.59 -38.03
N HIS A 254 -28.44 -11.92 -39.31
CA HIS A 254 -28.65 -10.97 -40.40
C HIS A 254 -29.70 -9.89 -40.13
N LYS A 255 -30.69 -10.11 -39.24
CA LYS A 255 -31.68 -9.10 -38.85
C LYS A 255 -31.08 -7.97 -38.02
N TRP A 256 -29.83 -8.10 -37.57
CA TRP A 256 -29.11 -7.06 -36.83
C TRP A 256 -28.13 -6.27 -37.70
N GLN A 257 -28.20 -6.44 -39.04
CA GLN A 257 -27.37 -5.68 -39.99
C GLN A 257 -27.41 -4.19 -39.75
N ASN A 258 -28.58 -3.62 -39.43
CA ASN A 258 -28.73 -2.21 -39.15
C ASN A 258 -27.90 -1.73 -37.95
N ILE A 259 -27.64 -2.59 -36.96
CA ILE A 259 -26.78 -2.24 -35.80
C ILE A 259 -25.32 -2.10 -36.26
N TYR A 260 -24.84 -3.05 -37.08
CA TYR A 260 -23.54 -3.01 -37.71
C TYR A 260 -23.38 -1.77 -38.59
N ASP A 261 -24.30 -1.50 -39.51
CA ASP A 261 -24.26 -0.38 -40.44
C ASP A 261 -24.20 0.96 -39.70
N ASN A 262 -24.95 1.13 -38.61
CA ASN A 262 -24.95 2.32 -37.82
C ASN A 262 -23.64 2.52 -37.04
N GLN A 263 -23.09 1.44 -36.46
CA GLN A 263 -21.80 1.52 -35.76
C GLN A 263 -20.64 1.76 -36.74
N LEU A 264 -20.70 1.17 -37.97
CA LEU A 264 -19.75 1.46 -39.03
C LEU A 264 -19.82 2.93 -39.50
N ALA A 265 -21.01 3.49 -39.59
CA ALA A 265 -21.18 4.91 -39.91
C ALA A 265 -20.62 5.83 -38.82
N ALA A 266 -20.78 5.46 -37.55
CA ALA A 266 -20.16 6.17 -36.42
C ALA A 266 -18.62 6.09 -36.51
N LEU A 267 -18.08 4.88 -36.77
CA LEU A 267 -16.63 4.70 -36.99
C LEU A 267 -16.12 5.57 -38.12
N GLY A 268 -16.84 5.64 -39.24
CA GLY A 268 -16.46 6.48 -40.40
C GLY A 268 -16.39 7.97 -40.07
N MET A 269 -17.32 8.48 -39.24
CA MET A 269 -17.29 9.85 -38.74
C MET A 269 -16.09 10.12 -37.85
N LEU A 270 -15.84 9.26 -36.87
CA LEU A 270 -14.75 9.40 -35.92
C LEU A 270 -13.38 9.28 -36.60
N SER A 271 -13.23 8.30 -37.51
CA SER A 271 -11.99 8.10 -38.26
C SER A 271 -11.70 9.20 -39.30
N GLY A 272 -12.69 9.98 -39.68
CA GLY A 272 -12.58 11.12 -40.60
C GLY A 272 -12.26 12.44 -39.90
N ALA A 273 -12.20 12.50 -38.58
CA ALA A 273 -11.83 13.71 -37.85
C ALA A 273 -10.31 13.97 -37.99
N GLU A 274 -9.97 15.17 -38.51
CA GLU A 274 -8.58 15.59 -38.67
C GLU A 274 -8.12 16.59 -37.59
N THR A 275 -9.05 17.29 -36.99
CA THR A 275 -8.80 18.30 -35.95
C THR A 275 -9.50 17.97 -34.65
N TRP A 276 -9.12 18.66 -33.57
CA TRP A 276 -9.74 18.54 -32.25
C TRP A 276 -11.26 18.84 -32.31
N ASP A 277 -11.61 19.95 -32.99
CA ASP A 277 -13.00 20.35 -33.08
C ASP A 277 -13.81 19.40 -33.97
N ASP A 278 -13.24 18.83 -35.05
CA ASP A 278 -13.87 17.77 -35.84
C ASP A 278 -14.17 16.53 -35.03
N MET A 279 -13.20 16.09 -34.21
CA MET A 279 -13.40 14.97 -33.28
C MET A 279 -14.51 15.27 -32.28
N GLY A 280 -14.54 16.48 -31.76
CA GLY A 280 -15.59 16.94 -30.83
C GLY A 280 -16.97 16.90 -31.44
N GLU A 281 -17.14 17.35 -32.66
CA GLU A 281 -18.40 17.25 -33.39
C GLU A 281 -18.79 15.80 -33.72
N ALA A 282 -17.84 14.97 -34.13
CA ALA A 282 -18.07 13.55 -34.33
C ALA A 282 -18.55 12.87 -33.05
N CYS A 283 -17.90 13.10 -31.91
CA CYS A 283 -18.27 12.56 -30.60
C CYS A 283 -19.71 12.96 -30.19
N LYS A 284 -20.12 14.21 -30.40
CA LYS A 284 -21.48 14.70 -30.07
C LYS A 284 -22.55 13.95 -30.85
N HIS A 285 -22.24 13.48 -32.04
CA HIS A 285 -23.22 12.86 -32.94
C HIS A 285 -23.28 11.33 -32.82
N THR A 286 -22.42 10.70 -32.04
CA THR A 286 -22.41 9.22 -31.88
C THR A 286 -23.74 8.66 -31.33
N ASP A 287 -24.50 9.44 -30.56
CA ASP A 287 -25.79 9.03 -30.00
C ASP A 287 -26.85 8.67 -31.06
N THR A 288 -26.72 9.19 -32.26
CA THR A 288 -27.65 8.88 -33.37
C THR A 288 -27.47 7.45 -33.88
N PHE A 289 -26.29 6.87 -33.71
CA PHE A 289 -25.90 5.56 -34.21
C PHE A 289 -26.01 4.41 -33.18
N ILE A 290 -26.27 4.72 -31.91
CA ILE A 290 -26.34 3.75 -30.81
C ILE A 290 -27.78 3.44 -30.36
N LYS A 291 -28.80 4.02 -31.01
CA LYS A 291 -30.24 3.91 -30.60
C LYS A 291 -30.87 2.55 -30.91
N ASP A 292 -30.29 1.77 -31.82
CA ASP A 292 -30.87 0.49 -32.24
C ASP A 292 -30.85 -0.54 -31.10
N ARG A 293 -31.88 -1.40 -31.13
CA ARG A 293 -32.05 -2.46 -30.13
C ARG A 293 -31.84 -3.83 -30.78
N PHE A 294 -31.23 -4.75 -30.05
CA PHE A 294 -31.14 -6.15 -30.43
C PHE A 294 -32.53 -6.82 -30.37
N ASN A 295 -33.19 -6.88 -31.51
CA ASN A 295 -34.51 -7.48 -31.63
C ASN A 295 -34.43 -9.01 -31.56
N LYS A 296 -35.55 -9.66 -31.18
CA LYS A 296 -35.62 -11.13 -31.12
C LYS A 296 -35.41 -11.78 -32.50
N LEU A 297 -34.47 -12.74 -32.51
CA LEU A 297 -34.15 -13.53 -33.71
C LEU A 297 -34.97 -14.84 -33.81
N GLY A 298 -35.00 -15.44 -34.95
CA GLY A 298 -35.60 -16.76 -35.20
C GLY A 298 -34.72 -17.88 -34.68
N LYS A 299 -35.26 -19.11 -34.68
CA LYS A 299 -34.53 -20.30 -34.19
C LYS A 299 -33.47 -20.80 -35.20
N GLU A 300 -33.44 -20.22 -36.39
CA GLU A 300 -32.50 -20.51 -37.48
C GLU A 300 -31.08 -19.92 -37.24
N VAL A 301 -30.99 -18.96 -36.32
CA VAL A 301 -29.72 -18.27 -35.99
C VAL A 301 -28.94 -19.07 -34.93
N ASP A 302 -27.66 -19.25 -35.14
CA ASP A 302 -26.80 -19.92 -34.18
C ASP A 302 -26.73 -19.12 -32.86
N PRO A 303 -27.02 -19.72 -31.69
CA PRO A 303 -27.03 -19.02 -30.42
C PRO A 303 -25.66 -18.45 -30.00
N SER A 304 -24.56 -19.10 -30.43
CA SER A 304 -23.20 -18.64 -30.10
C SER A 304 -22.85 -17.40 -30.91
N LEU A 305 -23.08 -17.39 -32.21
CA LEU A 305 -22.89 -16.25 -33.11
C LEU A 305 -23.80 -15.07 -32.72
N GLN A 306 -25.05 -15.38 -32.28
CA GLN A 306 -25.96 -14.37 -31.74
C GLN A 306 -25.41 -13.72 -30.48
N ALA A 307 -24.87 -14.52 -29.56
CA ALA A 307 -24.32 -14.00 -28.28
C ALA A 307 -23.08 -13.17 -28.52
N GLU A 308 -22.16 -13.65 -29.37
CA GLU A 308 -20.94 -12.97 -29.74
C GLU A 308 -21.23 -11.61 -30.41
N PHE A 309 -22.02 -11.59 -31.47
CA PHE A 309 -22.40 -10.34 -32.15
C PHE A 309 -23.02 -9.32 -31.19
N LYS A 310 -23.90 -9.79 -30.31
CA LYS A 310 -24.54 -8.92 -29.31
C LYS A 310 -23.55 -8.36 -28.29
N SER A 311 -22.58 -9.15 -27.86
CA SER A 311 -21.51 -8.72 -26.97
C SER A 311 -20.68 -7.62 -27.62
N LEU A 312 -20.12 -7.86 -28.80
CA LEU A 312 -19.32 -6.89 -29.56
C LEU A 312 -20.08 -5.60 -29.85
N GLY A 313 -21.33 -5.71 -30.34
CA GLY A 313 -22.14 -4.51 -30.61
C GLY A 313 -22.56 -3.74 -29.35
N SER A 314 -22.65 -4.39 -28.19
CA SER A 314 -22.89 -3.70 -26.90
C SER A 314 -21.66 -2.98 -26.44
N GLN A 315 -20.46 -3.60 -26.50
CA GLN A 315 -19.20 -2.96 -26.18
C GLN A 315 -18.93 -1.72 -27.04
N ASN A 316 -19.13 -1.84 -28.37
CA ASN A 316 -19.03 -0.68 -29.26
C ASN A 316 -19.99 0.44 -28.85
N LYS A 317 -21.21 0.09 -28.44
CA LYS A 317 -22.21 1.05 -27.98
C LYS A 317 -21.78 1.77 -26.71
N ASP A 318 -21.19 1.05 -25.78
CA ASP A 318 -20.71 1.61 -24.52
C ASP A 318 -19.49 2.54 -24.75
N ASP A 319 -18.53 2.13 -25.63
CA ASP A 319 -17.42 2.99 -26.05
C ASP A 319 -17.91 4.27 -26.75
N LEU A 320 -18.79 4.15 -27.75
CA LEU A 320 -19.38 5.31 -28.44
C LEU A 320 -20.16 6.24 -27.50
N LYS A 321 -20.79 5.70 -26.46
CA LYS A 321 -21.46 6.49 -25.44
C LYS A 321 -20.47 7.19 -24.53
N ALA A 322 -19.39 6.55 -24.16
CA ALA A 322 -18.33 7.15 -23.35
C ALA A 322 -17.69 8.34 -24.08
N MET A 323 -17.49 8.22 -25.40
CA MET A 323 -16.92 9.30 -26.21
C MET A 323 -17.78 10.59 -26.21
N GLN A 324 -19.10 10.52 -25.97
CA GLN A 324 -19.96 11.72 -25.87
C GLN A 324 -19.62 12.60 -24.66
N GLY A 325 -19.09 12.04 -23.58
CA GLY A 325 -18.65 12.74 -22.39
C GLY A 325 -17.18 13.16 -22.44
N ALA A 326 -16.49 12.91 -23.55
CA ALA A 326 -15.07 13.14 -23.68
C ALA A 326 -14.71 14.64 -23.73
N VAL A 327 -13.47 14.94 -23.35
CA VAL A 327 -12.89 16.30 -23.35
C VAL A 327 -13.02 16.99 -24.72
N PHE A 328 -12.99 16.24 -25.82
CA PHE A 328 -13.15 16.73 -27.20
C PHE A 328 -14.48 17.46 -27.45
N THR A 329 -15.52 17.22 -26.64
CA THR A 329 -16.79 17.95 -26.77
C THR A 329 -16.67 19.42 -26.40
N LEU A 330 -15.54 19.83 -25.77
CA LEU A 330 -15.22 21.22 -25.46
C LEU A 330 -14.34 21.81 -26.58
N PRO A 331 -14.66 23.03 -27.08
CA PRO A 331 -13.81 23.72 -28.04
C PRO A 331 -12.42 24.02 -27.47
N GLU A 332 -11.40 24.02 -28.35
CA GLU A 332 -10.00 24.32 -27.93
C GLU A 332 -9.88 25.66 -27.19
N ALA A 333 -10.60 26.68 -27.59
CA ALA A 333 -10.58 27.96 -26.91
C ALA A 333 -11.06 27.87 -25.42
N THR A 334 -12.04 27.03 -25.15
CA THR A 334 -12.51 26.78 -23.77
C THR A 334 -11.45 26.04 -22.95
N LEU A 335 -10.77 25.08 -23.54
CA LEU A 335 -9.69 24.33 -22.87
C LEU A 335 -8.49 25.24 -22.57
N GLN A 336 -8.15 26.13 -23.48
CA GLN A 336 -7.08 27.12 -23.26
C GLN A 336 -7.40 28.08 -22.11
N ASP A 337 -8.66 28.52 -22.02
CA ASP A 337 -9.10 29.36 -20.90
C ASP A 337 -9.08 28.57 -19.56
N GLN A 338 -9.34 27.27 -19.59
CA GLN A 338 -9.18 26.41 -18.41
C GLN A 338 -7.71 26.35 -17.95
N PHE A 339 -6.75 26.19 -18.86
CA PHE A 339 -5.32 26.20 -18.49
C PHE A 339 -4.88 27.52 -17.87
N LYS A 340 -5.35 28.65 -18.42
CA LYS A 340 -5.08 29.97 -17.84
C LYS A 340 -5.67 30.17 -16.46
N ALA A 341 -6.85 29.57 -16.19
CA ALA A 341 -7.48 29.62 -14.87
C ALA A 341 -6.80 28.69 -13.85
N GLN A 342 -6.27 27.54 -14.30
CA GLN A 342 -5.61 26.57 -13.43
C GLN A 342 -4.19 26.98 -13.02
N TYR A 343 -3.46 27.66 -13.89
CA TYR A 343 -2.03 27.96 -13.67
C TYR A 343 -1.78 28.73 -12.36
N PRO A 344 -2.49 29.81 -12.02
CA PRO A 344 -2.27 30.51 -10.75
C PRO A 344 -2.53 29.66 -9.51
N ILE A 345 -3.48 28.72 -9.59
CA ILE A 345 -3.83 27.82 -8.47
C ILE A 345 -2.69 26.80 -8.27
N ILE A 346 -2.24 26.16 -9.34
CA ILE A 346 -1.19 25.15 -9.23
C ILE A 346 0.17 25.78 -8.88
N GLU A 347 0.49 26.96 -9.44
CA GLU A 347 1.68 27.74 -9.10
C GLU A 347 1.68 28.14 -7.62
N GLY A 348 0.56 28.71 -7.15
CA GLY A 348 0.41 29.09 -5.74
C GLY A 348 0.57 27.88 -4.79
N LEU A 349 -0.02 26.74 -5.12
CA LEU A 349 0.10 25.52 -4.32
C LEU A 349 1.55 25.01 -4.27
N VAL A 350 2.24 25.01 -5.40
CA VAL A 350 3.64 24.56 -5.49
C VAL A 350 4.55 25.49 -4.70
N GLU A 351 4.44 26.82 -4.88
CA GLU A 351 5.26 27.80 -4.17
C GLU A 351 4.98 27.78 -2.66
N LEU A 352 3.72 27.60 -2.25
CA LEU A 352 3.34 27.45 -0.85
C LEU A 352 3.91 26.15 -0.24
N THR A 353 3.98 25.06 -1.02
CA THR A 353 4.59 23.80 -0.59
C THR A 353 6.10 23.96 -0.42
N ILE A 354 6.79 24.64 -1.34
CA ILE A 354 8.22 24.95 -1.22
C ILE A 354 8.49 25.85 0.00
N ALA A 355 7.63 26.86 0.25
CA ALA A 355 7.72 27.72 1.41
C ALA A 355 7.52 26.91 2.72
N PHE A 356 6.58 25.96 2.74
CA PHE A 356 6.38 25.04 3.86
C PHE A 356 7.63 24.16 4.09
N HIS A 357 8.17 23.55 3.05
CA HIS A 357 9.39 22.74 3.12
C HIS A 357 10.53 23.53 3.79
N LYS A 358 10.75 24.77 3.37
CA LYS A 358 11.77 25.64 3.96
C LYS A 358 11.48 25.96 5.44
N ALA A 359 10.27 26.43 5.74
CA ALA A 359 9.89 26.80 7.10
C ALA A 359 9.97 25.62 8.08
N TYR A 360 9.53 24.45 7.63
CA TYR A 360 9.57 23.22 8.44
C TYR A 360 11.01 22.74 8.69
N ARG A 361 11.87 22.79 7.68
CA ARG A 361 13.30 22.50 7.82
C ARG A 361 13.96 23.45 8.81
N ASP A 362 13.74 24.76 8.67
CA ASP A 362 14.34 25.79 9.53
C ASP A 362 13.89 25.60 10.99
N MET A 363 12.61 25.28 11.24
CA MET A 363 12.07 24.99 12.56
C MET A 363 12.69 23.72 13.17
N LYS A 364 12.83 22.63 12.39
CA LYS A 364 13.50 21.40 12.85
C LYS A 364 14.95 21.67 13.24
N GLN A 365 15.65 22.46 12.44
CA GLN A 365 17.04 22.84 12.72
C GLN A 365 17.15 23.67 14.01
N GLU A 366 16.26 24.64 14.21
CA GLU A 366 16.22 25.46 15.45
C GLU A 366 15.98 24.61 16.70
N GLN A 367 15.08 23.62 16.60
CA GLN A 367 14.77 22.72 17.70
C GLN A 367 15.79 21.58 17.88
N GLY A 368 16.73 21.40 16.94
CA GLY A 368 17.71 20.30 16.97
C GLY A 368 17.10 18.91 16.81
N ILE A 369 16.07 18.81 15.96
CA ILE A 369 15.39 17.55 15.66
C ILE A 369 15.44 17.26 14.16
N MET A 370 15.33 15.98 13.80
CA MET A 370 15.28 15.48 12.43
C MET A 370 14.14 14.49 12.30
N ASP A 371 13.49 14.43 11.14
CA ASP A 371 12.61 13.34 10.77
C ASP A 371 13.32 12.28 9.89
N PHE A 372 12.58 11.27 9.45
CA PHE A 372 13.17 10.21 8.62
C PHE A 372 13.58 10.71 7.23
N SER A 373 12.85 11.65 6.65
CA SER A 373 13.20 12.24 5.35
C SER A 373 14.48 13.08 5.45
N ASP A 374 14.69 13.77 6.58
CA ASP A 374 15.94 14.52 6.82
C ASP A 374 17.16 13.60 6.79
N LEU A 375 17.04 12.36 7.28
CA LEU A 375 18.19 11.43 7.23
C LEU A 375 18.62 11.16 5.80
N GLU A 376 17.66 10.98 4.88
CA GLU A 376 17.96 10.73 3.47
C GLU A 376 18.50 12.00 2.78
N HIS A 377 17.82 13.14 2.95
CA HIS A 377 18.19 14.39 2.29
C HIS A 377 19.48 15.03 2.84
N LEU A 378 19.75 14.96 4.13
CA LEU A 378 21.02 15.41 4.69
C LEU A 378 22.18 14.50 4.28
N CYS A 379 21.95 13.19 4.20
CA CYS A 379 22.90 12.25 3.63
C CYS A 379 23.17 12.61 2.16
N LEU A 380 22.13 12.84 1.38
CA LEU A 380 22.25 13.24 -0.02
C LEU A 380 23.03 14.56 -0.18
N ALA A 381 22.77 15.56 0.67
CA ALA A 381 23.50 16.83 0.68
C ALA A 381 25.01 16.67 0.95
N LEU A 382 25.42 15.62 1.67
CA LEU A 382 26.84 15.26 1.87
C LEU A 382 27.42 14.56 0.64
N LEU A 383 26.61 13.80 -0.10
CA LEU A 383 27.05 12.92 -1.18
C LEU A 383 27.04 13.58 -2.56
N VAL A 384 26.22 14.61 -2.77
CA VAL A 384 26.09 15.34 -4.03
C VAL A 384 27.12 16.48 -4.07
N GLU A 385 27.80 16.64 -5.20
CA GLU A 385 28.64 17.79 -5.46
C GLU A 385 27.79 19.06 -5.61
N PRO A 386 28.06 20.15 -4.86
CA PRO A 386 27.24 21.35 -4.91
C PRO A 386 27.08 21.91 -6.33
N GLY A 387 25.84 22.20 -6.73
CA GLY A 387 25.49 22.71 -8.06
C GLY A 387 25.18 21.63 -9.09
N THR A 388 25.10 20.37 -8.69
CA THR A 388 24.73 19.23 -9.55
C THR A 388 23.44 18.53 -9.07
N GLU A 389 22.56 19.25 -8.35
CA GLU A 389 21.35 18.68 -7.72
C GLU A 389 20.38 18.09 -8.75
N ASP A 390 20.35 18.60 -9.98
CA ASP A 390 19.48 18.11 -11.07
C ASP A 390 20.08 16.89 -11.82
N ASP A 391 21.41 16.74 -11.79
CA ASP A 391 22.15 15.57 -12.30
C ASP A 391 23.24 15.21 -11.29
N PRO A 392 22.88 14.52 -10.19
CA PRO A 392 23.73 14.35 -9.02
C PRO A 392 25.08 13.70 -9.31
N GLN A 393 26.17 14.44 -9.09
CA GLN A 393 27.53 13.95 -9.22
C GLN A 393 28.12 13.68 -7.83
N PRO A 394 29.01 12.66 -7.68
CA PRO A 394 29.57 12.29 -6.40
C PRO A 394 30.53 13.36 -5.83
N SER A 395 30.24 13.79 -4.61
CA SER A 395 31.11 14.66 -3.80
C SER A 395 32.39 13.93 -3.35
N ASP A 396 33.29 14.66 -2.68
CA ASP A 396 34.48 14.04 -2.07
C ASP A 396 34.13 13.02 -0.99
N VAL A 397 33.02 13.21 -0.24
CA VAL A 397 32.52 12.22 0.75
C VAL A 397 32.04 10.96 0.02
N ALA A 398 31.29 11.14 -1.07
CA ALA A 398 30.81 10.00 -1.86
C ALA A 398 32.00 9.21 -2.44
N LYS A 399 33.03 9.88 -2.97
CA LYS A 399 34.25 9.24 -3.48
C LYS A 399 35.00 8.46 -2.40
N GLU A 400 35.11 9.00 -1.19
CA GLU A 400 35.71 8.29 -0.04
C GLU A 400 34.93 7.01 0.30
N LEU A 401 33.59 7.06 0.25
CA LEU A 401 32.73 5.89 0.47
C LEU A 401 32.84 4.87 -0.69
N GLN A 402 32.96 5.32 -1.95
CA GLN A 402 33.22 4.46 -3.10
C GLN A 402 34.56 3.68 -2.98
N ASP A 403 35.55 4.31 -2.36
CA ASP A 403 36.83 3.66 -2.06
C ASP A 403 36.74 2.67 -0.90
N THR A 404 35.88 2.97 0.08
CA THR A 404 35.67 2.13 1.27
C THR A 404 34.88 0.88 0.94
N PHE A 405 33.72 1.04 0.26
CA PHE A 405 32.84 -0.08 -0.03
C PHE A 405 33.25 -0.77 -1.35
N LYS A 406 33.78 -1.96 -1.24
CA LYS A 406 34.16 -2.79 -2.40
C LYS A 406 32.97 -3.49 -3.03
N GLU A 407 31.91 -3.78 -2.24
CA GLU A 407 30.66 -4.34 -2.74
C GLU A 407 29.48 -3.80 -1.93
N ILE A 408 28.43 -3.35 -2.64
CA ILE A 408 27.19 -2.83 -2.07
C ILE A 408 26.05 -3.75 -2.47
N MET A 409 25.40 -4.36 -1.48
CA MET A 409 24.34 -5.32 -1.66
C MET A 409 23.00 -4.73 -1.18
N VAL A 410 21.97 -4.82 -2.00
CA VAL A 410 20.63 -4.31 -1.67
C VAL A 410 19.62 -5.46 -1.79
N ASP A 411 19.04 -5.83 -0.66
CA ASP A 411 17.95 -6.82 -0.60
C ASP A 411 16.59 -6.14 -0.78
N GLU A 412 15.64 -6.85 -1.39
CA GLU A 412 14.30 -6.33 -1.74
C GLU A 412 14.37 -5.01 -2.53
N TYR A 413 15.25 -4.96 -3.54
CA TYR A 413 15.54 -3.75 -4.32
C TYR A 413 14.32 -3.13 -4.99
N GLN A 414 13.28 -3.93 -5.31
CA GLN A 414 12.01 -3.45 -5.87
C GLN A 414 11.21 -2.53 -4.92
N ASP A 415 11.59 -2.42 -3.65
CA ASP A 415 10.94 -1.55 -2.67
C ASP A 415 11.70 -0.23 -2.43
N THR A 416 12.69 0.08 -3.28
CA THR A 416 13.52 1.29 -3.22
C THR A 416 12.78 2.49 -3.84
N ASN A 417 12.98 3.70 -3.29
CA ASN A 417 12.49 4.96 -3.86
C ASN A 417 13.61 5.75 -4.57
N GLY A 418 13.25 6.87 -5.21
CA GLY A 418 14.18 7.67 -6.01
C GLY A 418 15.33 8.28 -5.21
N VAL A 419 15.09 8.77 -3.98
CA VAL A 419 16.16 9.33 -3.14
C VAL A 419 17.13 8.25 -2.68
N GLN A 420 16.61 7.07 -2.33
CA GLN A 420 17.42 5.93 -1.92
C GLN A 420 18.30 5.41 -3.04
N GLU A 421 17.74 5.30 -4.24
CA GLU A 421 18.50 4.93 -5.45
C GLU A 421 19.62 5.92 -5.73
N THR A 422 19.36 7.22 -5.62
CA THR A 422 20.38 8.25 -5.81
C THR A 422 21.51 8.12 -4.79
N ILE A 423 21.19 7.89 -3.51
CA ILE A 423 22.19 7.66 -2.47
C ILE A 423 23.06 6.44 -2.80
N ILE A 424 22.44 5.30 -3.16
CA ILE A 424 23.15 4.07 -3.52
C ILE A 424 24.07 4.31 -4.74
N ASN A 425 23.58 5.02 -5.76
CA ASN A 425 24.34 5.31 -6.96
C ASN A 425 25.56 6.19 -6.68
N LEU A 426 25.43 7.19 -5.78
CA LEU A 426 26.52 8.10 -5.43
C LEU A 426 27.65 7.43 -4.65
N ILE A 427 27.33 6.47 -3.77
CA ILE A 427 28.33 5.77 -2.94
C ILE A 427 28.89 4.51 -3.59
N SER A 428 28.39 4.12 -4.75
CA SER A 428 28.81 2.92 -5.48
C SER A 428 29.58 3.26 -6.74
N ARG A 429 30.31 2.26 -7.27
CA ARG A 429 30.88 2.28 -8.60
C ARG A 429 29.96 1.53 -9.58
N VAL A 430 30.23 1.68 -10.88
CA VAL A 430 29.46 1.00 -11.95
C VAL A 430 29.58 -0.53 -11.86
N ASP A 431 30.59 -1.05 -11.18
CA ASP A 431 31.01 -2.47 -11.19
C ASP A 431 30.98 -3.16 -9.81
N ASN A 432 30.29 -2.57 -8.80
CA ASN A 432 30.35 -3.12 -7.43
C ASN A 432 29.00 -3.25 -6.74
N ARG A 433 27.91 -3.27 -7.49
CA ARG A 433 26.56 -3.39 -6.93
C ARG A 433 26.03 -4.81 -7.06
N PHE A 434 25.25 -5.23 -6.07
CA PHE A 434 24.54 -6.50 -6.06
C PHE A 434 23.11 -6.28 -5.60
N TYR A 435 22.22 -6.19 -6.58
CA TYR A 435 20.79 -6.00 -6.35
C TYR A 435 20.05 -7.33 -6.34
N VAL A 436 19.20 -7.54 -5.33
CA VAL A 436 18.35 -8.74 -5.24
C VAL A 436 16.91 -8.29 -5.07
N GLY A 437 16.01 -8.83 -5.87
CA GLY A 437 14.60 -8.48 -5.79
C GLY A 437 13.70 -9.28 -6.72
N ASP A 438 12.42 -8.96 -6.66
CA ASP A 438 11.38 -9.51 -7.55
C ASP A 438 10.33 -8.43 -7.80
N VAL A 439 10.27 -7.89 -9.01
CA VAL A 439 9.31 -6.85 -9.37
C VAL A 439 7.86 -7.31 -9.15
N LYS A 440 7.59 -8.61 -9.29
CA LYS A 440 6.27 -9.21 -9.01
C LYS A 440 5.87 -9.14 -7.52
N GLN A 441 6.81 -8.75 -6.64
CA GLN A 441 6.60 -8.50 -5.22
C GLN A 441 6.70 -7.02 -4.83
N ALA A 442 6.74 -6.09 -5.79
CA ALA A 442 6.71 -4.65 -5.55
C ALA A 442 5.28 -4.22 -5.17
N ILE A 443 5.02 -4.10 -3.87
CA ILE A 443 3.68 -3.81 -3.31
C ILE A 443 3.70 -2.68 -2.27
N TYR A 444 4.70 -1.79 -2.34
CA TYR A 444 4.88 -0.68 -1.41
C TYR A 444 4.86 0.68 -2.10
N SER A 445 4.11 0.84 -3.21
CA SER A 445 3.93 2.14 -3.88
C SER A 445 3.35 3.20 -2.95
N PHE A 446 2.46 2.81 -2.02
CA PHE A 446 1.93 3.69 -0.98
C PHE A 446 3.00 4.20 0.03
N ARG A 447 4.20 3.62 0.03
CA ARG A 447 5.40 4.10 0.72
C ARG A 447 6.39 4.77 -0.22
N MET A 448 5.92 5.18 -1.39
CA MET A 448 6.71 5.82 -2.44
C MET A 448 7.83 4.93 -3.03
N ALA A 449 7.73 3.60 -2.89
CA ALA A 449 8.59 2.69 -3.62
C ALA A 449 8.32 2.80 -5.13
N ASP A 450 9.38 2.73 -5.94
CA ASP A 450 9.34 2.94 -7.38
C ASP A 450 9.79 1.67 -8.12
N SER A 451 8.83 0.85 -8.57
CA SER A 451 9.10 -0.39 -9.31
C SER A 451 9.78 -0.16 -10.66
N SER A 452 9.67 1.06 -11.22
CA SER A 452 10.29 1.40 -12.51
C SER A 452 11.83 1.32 -12.45
N LEU A 453 12.43 1.63 -11.29
CA LEU A 453 13.87 1.52 -11.06
C LEU A 453 14.37 0.07 -11.23
N PHE A 454 13.60 -0.90 -10.78
CA PHE A 454 13.90 -2.32 -10.99
C PHE A 454 13.72 -2.71 -12.45
N MET A 455 12.60 -2.28 -13.07
CA MET A 455 12.28 -2.62 -14.46
C MET A 455 13.28 -2.05 -15.45
N GLU A 456 13.78 -0.82 -15.22
CA GLU A 456 14.84 -0.24 -16.04
C GLU A 456 16.08 -1.17 -16.09
N LYS A 457 16.57 -1.59 -14.91
CA LYS A 457 17.72 -2.51 -14.84
C LYS A 457 17.37 -3.90 -15.39
N TYR A 458 16.17 -4.39 -15.13
CA TYR A 458 15.71 -5.68 -15.65
C TYR A 458 15.74 -5.74 -17.18
N ASN A 459 15.41 -4.63 -17.85
CA ASN A 459 15.33 -4.53 -19.30
C ASN A 459 16.69 -4.16 -19.96
N THR A 460 17.60 -3.52 -19.20
CA THR A 460 18.86 -2.99 -19.75
C THR A 460 20.09 -3.83 -19.44
N TYR A 461 20.09 -4.57 -18.32
CA TYR A 461 21.24 -5.39 -17.92
C TYR A 461 21.43 -6.60 -18.85
N GLY A 462 22.69 -6.86 -19.21
CA GLY A 462 23.05 -7.87 -20.19
C GLY A 462 23.41 -9.24 -19.61
N ASP A 463 24.12 -10.03 -20.42
CA ASP A 463 24.53 -11.41 -20.13
C ASP A 463 25.82 -11.49 -19.31
N THR A 464 26.40 -12.70 -19.22
CA THR A 464 27.54 -13.07 -18.36
C THR A 464 28.78 -12.18 -18.50
N ASP A 465 29.10 -11.69 -19.69
CA ASP A 465 30.26 -10.82 -19.96
C ASP A 465 29.93 -9.32 -19.96
N ALA A 466 28.69 -8.90 -19.57
CA ALA A 466 28.34 -7.50 -19.41
C ALA A 466 28.82 -6.97 -18.03
N VAL A 467 29.21 -5.69 -17.96
CA VAL A 467 29.57 -5.01 -16.70
C VAL A 467 28.34 -4.97 -15.78
N GLU A 468 27.17 -4.70 -16.35
CA GLU A 468 25.87 -4.75 -15.68
C GLU A 468 25.12 -6.00 -16.17
N ARG A 469 24.99 -6.97 -15.29
CA ARG A 469 24.52 -8.32 -15.60
C ARG A 469 23.23 -8.68 -14.86
N ARG A 470 22.29 -9.30 -15.57
CA ARG A 470 21.06 -9.89 -15.01
C ARG A 470 21.21 -11.39 -14.81
N ILE A 471 20.73 -11.91 -13.69
CA ILE A 471 20.64 -13.34 -13.38
C ILE A 471 19.23 -13.63 -12.85
N ASP A 472 18.53 -14.54 -13.52
CA ASP A 472 17.15 -14.90 -13.17
C ASP A 472 17.11 -16.17 -12.32
N LEU A 473 16.49 -16.11 -11.11
CA LEU A 473 16.29 -17.25 -10.23
C LEU A 473 14.83 -17.69 -10.24
N ALA A 474 14.47 -18.57 -11.18
CA ALA A 474 13.08 -19.00 -11.40
C ALA A 474 12.63 -20.16 -10.49
N LYS A 475 13.55 -20.95 -9.91
CA LYS A 475 13.19 -22.11 -9.07
C LYS A 475 12.66 -21.70 -7.71
N ASN A 476 11.45 -22.16 -7.39
CA ASN A 476 10.80 -21.95 -6.10
C ASN A 476 10.96 -23.20 -5.21
N PHE A 477 11.63 -23.03 -4.05
CA PHE A 477 11.86 -24.08 -3.05
C PHE A 477 10.86 -24.01 -1.88
N ARG A 478 9.89 -23.10 -1.92
CA ARG A 478 8.90 -22.88 -0.87
C ARG A 478 7.63 -23.69 -1.10
N SER A 479 6.97 -23.43 -2.20
CA SER A 479 5.60 -23.87 -2.47
C SER A 479 5.56 -25.19 -3.22
N HIS A 480 4.48 -25.95 -2.99
CA HIS A 480 4.19 -27.17 -3.74
C HIS A 480 3.88 -26.86 -5.21
N GLU A 481 4.19 -27.79 -6.11
CA GLU A 481 4.04 -27.63 -7.57
C GLU A 481 2.65 -27.21 -8.02
N ASN A 482 1.58 -27.71 -7.38
CA ASN A 482 0.20 -27.35 -7.75
C ASN A 482 -0.11 -25.86 -7.48
N ILE A 483 0.48 -25.28 -6.42
CA ILE A 483 0.35 -23.85 -6.13
C ILE A 483 1.07 -23.03 -7.20
N LEU A 484 2.28 -23.47 -7.59
CA LEU A 484 3.06 -22.82 -8.62
C LEU A 484 2.36 -22.90 -9.98
N ALA A 485 1.82 -24.07 -10.33
CA ALA A 485 1.06 -24.29 -11.56
C ALA A 485 -0.18 -23.38 -11.64
N ALA A 486 -0.95 -23.30 -10.56
CA ALA A 486 -2.11 -22.41 -10.49
C ALA A 486 -1.71 -20.93 -10.57
N THR A 487 -0.60 -20.54 -9.94
CA THR A 487 -0.06 -19.17 -10.00
C THR A 487 0.39 -18.85 -11.43
N ASN A 488 1.18 -19.70 -12.05
CA ASN A 488 1.61 -19.54 -13.44
C ASN A 488 0.41 -19.45 -14.39
N PHE A 489 -0.56 -20.37 -14.26
CA PHE A 489 -1.77 -20.38 -15.09
C PHE A 489 -2.53 -19.04 -15.06
N LEU A 490 -2.66 -18.43 -13.87
CA LEU A 490 -3.34 -17.15 -13.74
C LEU A 490 -2.51 -16.02 -14.36
N PHE A 491 -1.21 -15.92 -13.98
CA PHE A 491 -0.40 -14.75 -14.38
C PHE A 491 0.00 -14.76 -15.86
N TYR A 492 0.10 -15.93 -16.52
CA TYR A 492 0.19 -15.99 -17.98
C TYR A 492 -0.97 -15.31 -18.70
N GLN A 493 -2.16 -15.29 -18.08
CA GLN A 493 -3.36 -14.72 -18.69
C GLN A 493 -3.51 -13.22 -18.41
N ILE A 494 -3.09 -12.74 -17.23
CA ILE A 494 -3.43 -11.37 -16.79
C ILE A 494 -2.24 -10.41 -16.72
N MET A 495 -1.00 -10.92 -16.59
CA MET A 495 0.17 -10.05 -16.38
C MET A 495 0.86 -9.80 -17.72
N THR A 496 0.40 -8.76 -18.41
CA THR A 496 0.94 -8.28 -19.68
C THR A 496 1.68 -6.97 -19.49
N GLU A 497 2.54 -6.58 -20.42
CA GLU A 497 3.27 -5.31 -20.36
C GLU A 497 2.34 -4.11 -20.22
N GLU A 498 1.22 -4.12 -20.95
CA GLU A 498 0.23 -3.04 -20.92
C GLU A 498 -0.57 -2.97 -19.62
N ALA A 499 -0.83 -4.13 -18.96
CA ALA A 499 -1.67 -4.19 -17.76
C ALA A 499 -0.89 -4.28 -16.46
N ALA A 500 0.39 -4.66 -16.49
CA ALA A 500 1.21 -4.94 -15.33
C ALA A 500 2.65 -4.41 -15.41
N GLU A 501 3.00 -3.68 -16.49
CA GLU A 501 4.36 -3.19 -16.78
C GLU A 501 5.38 -4.34 -16.96
N LEU A 502 4.93 -5.56 -17.05
CA LEU A 502 5.73 -6.77 -17.17
C LEU A 502 4.97 -7.85 -17.94
N ASN A 503 5.61 -8.48 -18.92
CA ASN A 503 5.07 -9.69 -19.55
C ASN A 503 5.46 -10.93 -18.73
N TYR A 504 4.46 -11.67 -18.25
CA TYR A 504 4.69 -12.95 -17.58
C TYR A 504 4.83 -14.06 -18.61
N THR A 505 6.06 -14.45 -18.87
CA THR A 505 6.42 -15.50 -19.86
C THR A 505 7.05 -16.72 -19.18
N GLU A 506 7.60 -17.65 -19.95
CA GLU A 506 8.34 -18.79 -19.38
C GLU A 506 9.54 -18.34 -18.51
N ALA A 507 10.15 -17.20 -18.84
CA ALA A 507 11.28 -16.64 -18.08
C ALA A 507 10.89 -16.20 -16.68
N GLU A 508 9.69 -15.63 -16.52
CA GLU A 508 9.15 -15.14 -15.23
C GLU A 508 8.41 -16.24 -14.46
N SER A 509 8.16 -17.40 -15.07
CA SER A 509 7.37 -18.47 -14.49
C SER A 509 8.08 -19.13 -13.30
N LEU A 510 7.28 -19.58 -12.34
CA LEU A 510 7.75 -20.29 -11.15
C LEU A 510 8.03 -21.76 -11.51
N ILE A 511 9.28 -22.18 -11.38
CA ILE A 511 9.70 -23.56 -11.62
C ILE A 511 9.72 -24.31 -10.29
N PRO A 512 9.09 -25.50 -10.17
CA PRO A 512 9.14 -26.31 -8.95
C PRO A 512 10.59 -26.69 -8.57
N GLY A 513 11.03 -26.28 -7.38
CA GLY A 513 12.30 -26.67 -6.78
C GLY A 513 12.12 -27.53 -5.53
N ARG A 514 10.93 -27.50 -4.92
CA ARG A 514 10.54 -28.36 -3.80
C ARG A 514 9.75 -29.55 -4.32
N ILE A 515 10.32 -30.72 -4.13
CA ILE A 515 9.68 -31.99 -4.48
C ILE A 515 9.25 -32.65 -3.18
N VAL A 516 7.98 -33.05 -3.07
CA VAL A 516 7.45 -33.79 -1.93
C VAL A 516 7.31 -35.24 -2.38
N GLU A 517 8.40 -36.00 -2.18
CA GLU A 517 8.41 -37.45 -2.40
C GLU A 517 7.79 -38.16 -1.18
N ASP A 518 7.08 -39.25 -1.41
CA ASP A 518 6.47 -40.10 -0.38
C ASP A 518 5.55 -39.36 0.61
N ALA A 519 4.71 -38.41 0.06
CA ALA A 519 3.72 -37.74 0.87
C ALA A 519 2.73 -38.73 1.52
N PRO A 520 2.50 -38.66 2.84
CA PRO A 520 1.52 -39.54 3.48
C PRO A 520 0.09 -39.20 3.03
N GLU A 521 -0.83 -40.18 3.01
CA GLU A 521 -2.23 -39.99 2.60
C GLU A 521 -2.97 -38.89 3.42
N ASP A 522 -2.52 -38.66 4.63
CA ASP A 522 -3.05 -37.63 5.54
C ASP A 522 -2.33 -36.27 5.39
N TRP A 523 -1.47 -36.10 4.39
CA TRP A 523 -0.87 -34.81 4.08
C TRP A 523 -1.94 -33.80 3.62
N VAL A 524 -1.79 -32.50 4.00
CA VAL A 524 -2.77 -31.43 3.69
C VAL A 524 -2.65 -30.93 2.24
N GLY A 525 -1.49 -31.12 1.60
CA GLY A 525 -1.21 -30.63 0.25
C GLY A 525 -2.14 -31.21 -0.82
N GLY A 526 -2.14 -30.60 -1.98
CA GLY A 526 -2.97 -30.98 -3.10
C GLY A 526 -3.33 -29.78 -3.98
N ASP A 527 -4.39 -29.94 -4.77
CA ASP A 527 -4.85 -28.91 -5.71
C ASP A 527 -5.22 -27.62 -5.01
N VAL A 528 -5.04 -26.50 -5.70
CA VAL A 528 -5.57 -25.19 -5.26
C VAL A 528 -7.10 -25.23 -5.39
N GLU A 529 -7.80 -24.76 -4.38
CA GLU A 529 -9.25 -24.75 -4.33
C GLU A 529 -9.80 -23.32 -4.42
N LEU A 530 -10.61 -23.02 -5.44
CA LEU A 530 -11.40 -21.80 -5.53
C LEU A 530 -12.84 -22.10 -5.08
N GLN A 531 -13.24 -21.54 -3.94
CA GLN A 531 -14.57 -21.71 -3.35
C GLN A 531 -15.40 -20.44 -3.55
N LEU A 532 -16.42 -20.51 -4.38
CA LEU A 532 -17.33 -19.41 -4.65
C LEU A 532 -18.71 -19.70 -4.04
N LEU A 533 -19.20 -18.74 -3.23
CA LEU A 533 -20.52 -18.73 -2.66
C LEU A 533 -21.49 -18.03 -3.60
N ASP A 534 -22.50 -18.71 -4.11
CA ASP A 534 -23.53 -18.12 -4.99
C ASP A 534 -24.64 -17.50 -4.15
N VAL A 535 -24.61 -16.16 -4.03
CA VAL A 535 -25.62 -15.37 -3.30
C VAL A 535 -26.59 -14.64 -4.25
N SER A 536 -26.63 -15.03 -5.52
CA SER A 536 -27.42 -14.37 -6.56
C SER A 536 -28.93 -14.31 -6.31
N LYS A 537 -29.47 -15.23 -5.49
CA LYS A 537 -30.90 -15.30 -5.18
C LYS A 537 -31.30 -14.39 -4.02
N ASP A 538 -30.38 -14.07 -3.12
CA ASP A 538 -30.64 -13.32 -1.89
C ASP A 538 -30.61 -11.81 -2.11
N THR A 539 -29.95 -11.34 -3.17
CA THR A 539 -29.80 -9.91 -3.50
C THR A 539 -31.01 -9.26 -4.17
N LEU A 540 -32.06 -10.03 -4.49
CA LEU A 540 -33.28 -9.51 -5.15
C LEU A 540 -34.16 -8.63 -4.26
N SER A 541 -33.93 -8.59 -2.95
CA SER A 541 -34.73 -7.87 -1.94
C SER A 541 -34.06 -6.63 -1.35
N ALA A 542 -32.80 -6.32 -1.66
CA ALA A 542 -32.08 -5.17 -1.11
C ALA A 542 -32.17 -3.96 -2.04
N SER A 543 -32.49 -2.80 -1.48
CA SER A 543 -32.62 -1.50 -2.16
C SER A 543 -31.30 -1.05 -2.78
N GLU A 544 -31.41 -0.48 -3.97
CA GLU A 544 -30.32 0.13 -4.75
C GLU A 544 -29.68 1.29 -3.97
N SER A 545 -28.54 1.05 -3.30
CA SER A 545 -27.59 2.07 -2.92
C SER A 545 -26.21 1.67 -3.46
N ASP A 546 -25.74 2.38 -4.45
CA ASP A 546 -24.54 2.08 -5.28
C ASP A 546 -23.19 2.28 -4.56
N GLU A 547 -23.14 2.61 -3.27
CA GLU A 547 -21.91 3.15 -2.70
C GLU A 547 -21.00 2.17 -1.93
N ASP A 548 -21.46 0.93 -1.60
CA ASP A 548 -20.59 -0.02 -0.89
C ASP A 548 -20.86 -1.51 -1.24
N GLU A 549 -20.87 -1.84 -2.53
CA GLU A 549 -21.20 -3.19 -3.02
C GLU A 549 -20.22 -4.30 -2.59
N GLY A 550 -19.08 -3.97 -1.99
CA GLY A 550 -18.04 -4.95 -1.60
C GLY A 550 -18.12 -5.43 -0.15
N ASP A 551 -18.81 -4.74 0.74
CA ASP A 551 -18.79 -5.03 2.18
C ASP A 551 -20.20 -5.37 2.69
N ASP A 552 -20.75 -6.51 2.19
CA ASP A 552 -21.99 -7.09 2.67
C ASP A 552 -21.71 -7.93 3.94
N PRO A 553 -22.09 -7.46 5.14
CA PRO A 553 -21.72 -8.14 6.39
C PRO A 553 -22.22 -9.58 6.48
N GLU A 554 -23.43 -9.86 5.96
CA GLU A 554 -24.03 -11.19 6.02
C GLU A 554 -23.30 -12.20 5.13
N ASN A 555 -22.94 -11.79 3.92
CA ASN A 555 -22.18 -12.65 2.99
C ASN A 555 -20.73 -12.83 3.43
N ASN A 556 -20.11 -11.81 4.02
CA ASN A 556 -18.79 -11.94 4.65
C ASN A 556 -18.82 -12.94 5.85
N GLU A 557 -19.90 -12.99 6.62
CA GLU A 557 -20.07 -13.98 7.70
C GLU A 557 -20.23 -15.40 7.13
N ARG A 558 -20.99 -15.58 6.06
CA ARG A 558 -21.12 -16.89 5.38
C ARG A 558 -19.78 -17.38 4.81
N GLU A 559 -18.99 -16.50 4.23
CA GLU A 559 -17.62 -16.82 3.77
C GLU A 559 -16.74 -17.25 4.95
N LEU A 560 -16.81 -16.52 6.05
CA LEU A 560 -16.07 -16.83 7.28
C LEU A 560 -16.48 -18.17 7.89
N ASP A 561 -17.77 -18.47 7.93
CA ASP A 561 -18.30 -19.76 8.43
C ASP A 561 -17.75 -20.94 7.61
N PHE A 562 -17.67 -20.79 6.29
CA PHE A 562 -17.02 -21.78 5.43
C PHE A 562 -15.55 -21.98 5.81
N ILE A 563 -14.77 -20.89 5.97
CA ILE A 563 -13.37 -20.95 6.35
C ILE A 563 -13.21 -21.63 7.73
N ILE A 564 -14.03 -21.27 8.71
CA ILE A 564 -14.05 -21.88 10.05
C ILE A 564 -14.33 -23.39 9.96
N GLN A 565 -15.32 -23.78 9.18
CA GLN A 565 -15.65 -25.19 8.98
C GLN A 565 -14.50 -25.96 8.34
N LYS A 566 -13.85 -25.38 7.32
CA LYS A 566 -12.73 -26.01 6.60
C LYS A 566 -11.50 -26.17 7.49
N ILE A 567 -11.18 -25.14 8.30
CA ILE A 567 -10.08 -25.22 9.27
C ILE A 567 -10.37 -26.33 10.31
N LYS A 568 -11.60 -26.42 10.82
CA LYS A 568 -12.00 -27.49 11.76
C LYS A 568 -11.91 -28.88 11.14
N GLU A 569 -12.33 -29.03 9.89
CA GLU A 569 -12.25 -30.29 9.14
C GLU A 569 -10.79 -30.74 9.02
N ILE A 570 -9.89 -29.86 8.55
CA ILE A 570 -8.47 -30.16 8.34
C ILE A 570 -7.79 -30.47 9.67
N HIS A 571 -7.98 -29.63 10.68
CA HIS A 571 -7.37 -29.82 12.01
C HIS A 571 -7.93 -31.06 12.73
N GLY A 572 -9.25 -31.27 12.66
CA GLY A 572 -9.92 -32.42 13.27
C GLY A 572 -9.55 -33.76 12.63
N ALA A 573 -9.30 -33.77 11.32
CA ALA A 573 -8.78 -34.92 10.60
C ALA A 573 -7.29 -35.17 10.89
N LYS A 574 -6.63 -34.35 11.72
CA LYS A 574 -5.23 -34.44 12.08
C LYS A 574 -4.31 -34.54 10.85
N LYS A 575 -4.62 -33.78 9.80
CA LYS A 575 -3.79 -33.74 8.60
C LYS A 575 -2.36 -33.38 8.95
N LYS A 576 -1.42 -33.69 8.07
CA LYS A 576 0.01 -33.42 8.27
C LYS A 576 0.52 -32.31 7.37
N VAL A 577 1.52 -31.60 7.86
CA VAL A 577 2.31 -30.60 7.11
C VAL A 577 3.76 -31.05 7.07
N GLN A 578 4.49 -30.65 6.03
CA GLN A 578 5.92 -30.95 5.93
C GLN A 578 6.75 -29.90 6.67
N ASN A 579 7.70 -30.32 7.47
CA ASN A 579 8.70 -29.43 8.09
C ASN A 579 9.79 -29.01 7.07
N PRO A 580 10.58 -27.96 7.35
CA PRO A 580 11.71 -27.56 6.49
C PRO A 580 12.77 -28.64 6.28
N ASP A 581 12.90 -29.60 7.20
CA ASP A 581 13.81 -30.73 7.10
C ASP A 581 13.27 -31.93 6.29
N GLY A 582 12.07 -31.76 5.71
CA GLY A 582 11.40 -32.82 4.92
C GLY A 582 10.55 -33.79 5.74
N THR A 583 10.60 -33.75 7.06
CA THR A 583 9.76 -34.60 7.92
C THR A 583 8.31 -34.11 7.95
N PHE A 584 7.37 -35.00 8.34
CA PHE A 584 5.96 -34.64 8.47
C PHE A 584 5.54 -34.62 9.94
N ARG A 585 4.76 -33.59 10.31
CA ARG A 585 4.11 -33.46 11.63
C ARG A 585 2.63 -33.19 11.51
N GLN A 586 1.89 -33.39 12.58
CA GLN A 586 0.49 -32.97 12.61
C GLN A 586 0.38 -31.46 12.48
N ILE A 587 -0.69 -31.03 11.81
CA ILE A 587 -1.01 -29.61 11.63
C ILE A 587 -1.40 -28.98 12.98
N GLU A 588 -0.97 -27.76 13.20
CA GLU A 588 -1.27 -26.93 14.37
C GLU A 588 -2.00 -25.66 13.94
N TRP A 589 -2.59 -24.92 14.89
CA TRP A 589 -3.30 -23.68 14.57
C TRP A 589 -2.41 -22.63 13.92
N ARG A 590 -1.12 -22.56 14.28
CA ARG A 590 -0.12 -21.65 13.68
C ARG A 590 0.17 -21.91 12.20
N ASP A 591 -0.22 -23.08 11.70
CA ASP A 591 0.00 -23.44 10.29
C ASP A 591 -1.03 -22.83 9.34
N PHE A 592 -2.09 -22.26 9.88
CA PHE A 592 -3.14 -21.60 9.11
C PHE A 592 -2.98 -20.08 9.11
N ALA A 593 -3.08 -19.48 7.93
CA ALA A 593 -3.19 -18.04 7.77
C ALA A 593 -4.40 -17.68 6.90
N ILE A 594 -5.10 -16.63 7.30
CA ILE A 594 -6.16 -16.00 6.50
C ILE A 594 -5.64 -14.66 6.02
N LEU A 595 -5.50 -14.52 4.71
CA LEU A 595 -5.01 -13.32 4.04
C LEU A 595 -6.18 -12.59 3.40
N ARG A 596 -6.20 -11.26 3.57
CA ARG A 596 -7.19 -10.39 2.96
C ARG A 596 -6.55 -9.08 2.52
N ARG A 597 -7.11 -8.40 1.52
CA ARG A 597 -6.61 -7.09 1.08
C ARG A 597 -6.72 -6.04 2.18
N SER A 598 -7.84 -6.06 2.92
CA SER A 598 -8.10 -5.18 4.07
C SER A 598 -8.85 -5.95 5.14
N LEU A 599 -8.51 -5.71 6.41
CA LEU A 599 -9.16 -6.31 7.58
C LEU A 599 -10.14 -5.35 8.28
N ALA A 600 -10.13 -4.06 7.89
CA ALA A 600 -10.96 -3.03 8.50
C ALA A 600 -12.43 -3.45 8.57
N GLY A 601 -13.05 -3.33 9.75
CA GLY A 601 -14.42 -3.70 10.01
C GLY A 601 -14.73 -5.22 10.06
N TRP A 602 -13.79 -6.07 9.56
CA TRP A 602 -13.98 -7.53 9.49
C TRP A 602 -13.10 -8.30 10.49
N GLY A 603 -11.84 -7.88 10.66
CA GLY A 603 -10.82 -8.66 11.39
C GLY A 603 -11.20 -9.00 12.82
N THR A 604 -11.67 -8.03 13.59
CA THR A 604 -12.09 -8.23 15.00
C THR A 604 -13.30 -9.17 15.09
N ARG A 605 -14.29 -9.03 14.19
CA ARG A 605 -15.46 -9.92 14.15
C ARG A 605 -15.05 -11.36 13.79
N ALA A 606 -14.14 -11.51 12.83
CA ALA A 606 -13.65 -12.81 12.42
C ALA A 606 -12.91 -13.53 13.55
N VAL A 607 -12.06 -12.84 14.31
CA VAL A 607 -11.40 -13.42 15.50
C VAL A 607 -12.41 -13.85 16.54
N GLU A 608 -13.45 -13.06 16.79
CA GLU A 608 -14.49 -13.39 17.76
C GLU A 608 -15.29 -14.63 17.32
N ALA A 609 -15.72 -14.71 16.05
CA ALA A 609 -16.42 -15.87 15.49
C ALA A 609 -15.57 -17.15 15.56
N MET A 610 -14.27 -17.06 15.21
CA MET A 610 -13.33 -18.18 15.32
C MET A 610 -13.17 -18.64 16.76
N ARG A 611 -13.08 -17.72 17.70
CA ARG A 611 -12.97 -18.03 19.14
C ARG A 611 -14.21 -18.70 19.67
N GLN A 612 -15.40 -18.21 19.29
CA GLN A 612 -16.69 -18.86 19.63
C GLN A 612 -16.77 -20.27 19.03
N ALA A 613 -16.15 -20.46 17.86
CA ALA A 613 -16.02 -21.77 17.23
C ALA A 613 -14.94 -22.67 17.86
N GLY A 614 -14.22 -22.22 18.90
CA GLY A 614 -13.15 -22.95 19.60
C GLY A 614 -11.79 -22.94 18.85
N ILE A 615 -11.58 -22.01 17.92
CA ILE A 615 -10.32 -21.84 17.21
C ILE A 615 -9.57 -20.64 17.80
N PRO A 616 -8.37 -20.83 18.38
CA PRO A 616 -7.55 -19.70 18.81
C PRO A 616 -7.09 -18.89 17.59
N ALA A 617 -7.47 -17.64 17.54
CA ALA A 617 -7.15 -16.77 16.42
C ALA A 617 -6.70 -15.39 16.89
N VAL A 618 -5.87 -14.74 16.08
CA VAL A 618 -5.36 -13.38 16.30
C VAL A 618 -5.42 -12.58 14.99
N VAL A 619 -5.78 -11.33 15.11
CA VAL A 619 -5.70 -10.36 14.03
C VAL A 619 -4.49 -9.46 14.29
N ASN A 620 -3.69 -9.24 13.24
CA ASN A 620 -2.59 -8.31 13.28
C ASN A 620 -3.04 -6.98 12.61
N GLU A 621 -3.94 -6.24 13.28
CA GLU A 621 -4.37 -4.91 12.84
C GLU A 621 -3.50 -3.82 13.47
N ARG A 622 -3.22 -2.77 12.69
CA ARG A 622 -2.51 -1.58 13.18
C ARG A 622 -3.47 -0.48 13.64
N ASP A 623 -4.73 -0.53 13.19
CA ASP A 623 -5.69 0.55 13.33
C ASP A 623 -6.68 0.26 14.46
N GLY A 624 -7.29 1.30 15.04
CA GLY A 624 -8.32 1.18 16.06
C GLY A 624 -7.81 1.20 17.50
N TYR A 625 -6.58 1.63 17.76
CA TYR A 625 -6.08 1.76 19.12
C TYR A 625 -6.88 2.79 19.92
N PHE A 626 -7.08 3.97 19.36
CA PHE A 626 -7.87 5.02 20.02
C PHE A 626 -9.37 4.74 20.00
N GLU A 627 -9.84 3.79 19.18
CA GLU A 627 -11.23 3.32 19.17
C GLU A 627 -11.49 2.19 20.16
N ALA A 628 -10.43 1.57 20.70
CA ALA A 628 -10.55 0.52 21.70
C ALA A 628 -11.29 1.05 22.92
N GLN A 629 -12.33 0.33 23.37
CA GLN A 629 -13.24 0.76 24.45
C GLN A 629 -12.50 1.17 25.73
N GLU A 630 -11.46 0.43 26.13
CA GLU A 630 -10.63 0.71 27.30
C GLU A 630 -9.84 2.02 27.16
N ILE A 631 -9.43 2.38 25.91
CA ILE A 631 -8.71 3.61 25.63
C ILE A 631 -9.68 4.77 25.52
N GLN A 632 -10.81 4.61 24.84
CA GLN A 632 -11.86 5.65 24.79
C GLN A 632 -12.34 6.05 26.19
N LEU A 633 -12.52 5.06 27.09
CA LEU A 633 -12.91 5.35 28.45
C LEU A 633 -11.85 6.16 29.22
N LEU A 634 -10.57 5.81 29.06
CA LEU A 634 -9.47 6.61 29.65
C LEU A 634 -9.39 8.01 29.06
N LEU A 635 -9.54 8.16 27.75
CA LEU A 635 -9.55 9.48 27.12
C LEU A 635 -10.74 10.32 27.56
N ALA A 636 -11.93 9.72 27.71
CA ALA A 636 -13.10 10.37 28.29
C ALA A 636 -12.83 10.82 29.74
N LEU A 637 -12.20 9.96 30.57
CA LEU A 637 -11.80 10.33 31.93
C LEU A 637 -10.78 11.47 31.93
N LEU A 638 -9.75 11.42 31.11
CA LEU A 638 -8.76 12.51 30.98
C LEU A 638 -9.41 13.81 30.52
N SER A 639 -10.38 13.74 29.58
CA SER A 639 -11.10 14.92 29.08
C SER A 639 -11.93 15.60 30.16
N ILE A 640 -12.60 14.83 31.06
CA ILE A 640 -13.35 15.43 32.19
C ILE A 640 -12.43 15.90 33.31
N ILE A 641 -11.24 15.33 33.47
CA ILE A 641 -10.24 15.87 34.42
C ILE A 641 -9.77 17.24 33.95
N ASP A 642 -9.55 17.45 32.67
CA ASP A 642 -9.21 18.73 32.07
C ASP A 642 -10.38 19.70 32.17
N ASN A 643 -11.55 19.33 31.62
CA ASN A 643 -12.77 20.12 31.65
C ASN A 643 -13.98 19.26 32.09
N PRO A 644 -14.43 19.35 33.35
CA PRO A 644 -15.51 18.53 33.89
C PRO A 644 -16.91 18.91 33.40
N GLU A 645 -17.05 20.05 32.71
CA GLU A 645 -18.34 20.51 32.16
C GLU A 645 -18.77 19.76 30.87
N GLN A 646 -18.03 18.76 30.46
CA GLN A 646 -18.32 17.96 29.28
C GLN A 646 -19.27 16.79 29.62
N ASP A 647 -20.58 16.97 29.39
CA ASP A 647 -21.61 16.02 29.80
C ASP A 647 -21.51 14.64 29.12
N LEU A 648 -21.11 14.55 27.82
CA LEU A 648 -20.99 13.27 27.11
C LEU A 648 -19.86 12.39 27.66
N PRO A 649 -18.60 12.85 27.76
CA PRO A 649 -17.55 12.09 28.40
C PRO A 649 -17.86 11.78 29.88
N MET A 650 -18.49 12.70 30.62
CA MET A 650 -18.91 12.50 31.99
C MET A 650 -19.92 11.36 32.12
N ALA A 651 -20.95 11.34 31.28
CA ALA A 651 -21.95 10.26 31.26
C ALA A 651 -21.30 8.91 30.93
N ALA A 652 -20.36 8.86 29.98
CA ALA A 652 -19.64 7.64 29.62
C ALA A 652 -18.83 7.09 30.82
N VAL A 653 -18.13 7.95 31.55
CA VAL A 653 -17.36 7.54 32.74
C VAL A 653 -18.26 7.09 33.87
N LEU A 654 -19.33 7.83 34.15
CA LEU A 654 -20.30 7.49 35.23
C LEU A 654 -21.00 6.16 34.95
N HIS A 655 -21.32 5.87 33.69
CA HIS A 655 -21.97 4.59 33.31
C HIS A 655 -21.00 3.42 33.27
N SER A 656 -19.69 3.67 33.14
CA SER A 656 -18.66 2.64 33.09
C SER A 656 -18.49 1.92 34.45
N GLY A 657 -17.76 0.79 34.44
CA GLY A 657 -17.39 0.09 35.66
C GLY A 657 -16.48 0.85 36.63
N LEU A 658 -16.00 2.05 36.26
CA LEU A 658 -15.27 2.93 37.18
C LEU A 658 -16.16 3.54 38.24
N VAL A 659 -17.45 3.82 37.95
CA VAL A 659 -18.43 4.39 38.87
C VAL A 659 -19.63 3.46 38.98
N GLY A 660 -20.13 2.91 37.85
CA GLY A 660 -21.14 1.88 37.81
C GLY A 660 -22.57 2.39 37.98
N LEU A 661 -22.90 3.58 37.49
CA LEU A 661 -24.28 4.05 37.43
C LEU A 661 -25.03 3.38 36.29
N ASP A 662 -26.26 2.92 36.56
CA ASP A 662 -27.14 2.48 35.49
C ASP A 662 -27.82 3.65 34.76
N ALA A 663 -28.53 3.37 33.66
CA ALA A 663 -29.18 4.39 32.83
C ALA A 663 -30.27 5.18 33.61
N ASN A 664 -30.96 4.54 34.60
CA ASN A 664 -31.97 5.21 35.40
C ASN A 664 -31.34 6.12 36.43
N GLU A 665 -30.25 5.70 37.08
CA GLU A 665 -29.49 6.50 38.04
C GLU A 665 -28.87 7.74 37.35
N LEU A 666 -28.32 7.56 36.14
CA LEU A 666 -27.81 8.66 35.34
C LEU A 666 -28.91 9.63 34.91
N GLY A 667 -30.08 9.09 34.53
CA GLY A 667 -31.28 9.89 34.24
C GLY A 667 -31.80 10.66 35.46
N ALA A 668 -31.79 10.06 36.63
CA ALA A 668 -32.17 10.71 37.89
C ALA A 668 -31.21 11.86 38.26
N LEU A 669 -29.90 11.64 38.13
CA LEU A 669 -28.88 12.68 38.31
C LEU A 669 -29.13 13.85 37.31
N ARG A 670 -29.41 13.55 36.05
CA ARG A 670 -29.66 14.61 35.02
C ARG A 670 -30.93 15.40 35.32
N LEU A 671 -31.96 14.79 35.88
CA LEU A 671 -33.24 15.41 36.20
C LEU A 671 -33.23 16.14 37.55
N SER A 672 -32.19 15.99 38.37
CA SER A 672 -32.10 16.63 39.69
C SER A 672 -31.99 18.17 39.63
N GLY A 673 -31.62 18.76 38.51
CA GLY A 673 -31.49 20.18 38.37
C GLY A 673 -31.14 20.67 36.98
N LYS A 674 -30.80 21.97 36.89
CA LYS A 674 -30.29 22.62 35.66
C LYS A 674 -28.77 22.86 35.79
N GLY A 675 -28.01 22.48 34.77
CA GLY A 675 -26.56 22.61 34.75
C GLY A 675 -25.91 21.40 34.13
N SER A 676 -24.57 21.34 34.19
CA SER A 676 -23.79 20.14 33.74
C SER A 676 -23.95 19.01 34.77
N LEU A 677 -23.71 17.78 34.35
CA LEU A 677 -23.70 16.61 35.25
C LEU A 677 -22.69 16.81 36.40
N TRP A 678 -21.56 17.42 36.16
CA TRP A 678 -20.57 17.76 37.19
C TRP A 678 -21.13 18.71 38.24
N SER A 679 -21.83 19.76 37.82
CA SER A 679 -22.40 20.78 38.74
C SER A 679 -23.55 20.22 39.59
N LEU A 680 -24.30 19.23 39.10
CA LEU A 680 -25.41 18.58 39.79
C LEU A 680 -24.96 17.49 40.77
N MET A 681 -23.83 16.84 40.46
CA MET A 681 -23.37 15.63 41.13
C MET A 681 -23.16 15.80 42.64
N PRO A 682 -22.53 16.87 43.21
CA PRO A 682 -22.28 16.96 44.62
C PRO A 682 -23.57 16.99 45.47
N ALA A 683 -24.54 17.83 45.08
CA ALA A 683 -25.82 17.96 45.80
C ALA A 683 -26.63 16.65 45.70
N TYR A 684 -26.67 16.03 44.50
CA TYR A 684 -27.34 14.76 44.28
C TYR A 684 -26.72 13.61 45.08
N ALA A 685 -25.37 13.51 45.09
CA ALA A 685 -24.66 12.47 45.82
C ALA A 685 -24.87 12.55 47.33
N GLU A 686 -24.92 13.77 47.91
CA GLU A 686 -25.21 13.98 49.32
C GLU A 686 -26.67 13.63 49.64
N GLU A 687 -27.63 14.04 48.83
CA GLU A 687 -29.06 13.76 49.02
C GLU A 687 -29.36 12.25 48.90
N ALA A 688 -28.80 11.60 47.84
CA ALA A 688 -28.98 10.18 47.61
C ALA A 688 -28.11 9.28 48.55
N GLN A 689 -27.16 9.85 49.27
CA GLN A 689 -26.15 9.14 50.07
C GLN A 689 -25.39 8.11 49.20
N ASP A 690 -25.08 8.46 47.93
CA ASP A 690 -24.40 7.53 46.98
C ASP A 690 -22.89 7.59 47.20
N GLU A 691 -22.37 6.57 47.89
CA GLU A 691 -20.93 6.46 48.20
C GLU A 691 -20.06 6.38 46.94
N ARG A 692 -20.58 5.86 45.81
CA ARG A 692 -19.85 5.76 44.53
C ARG A 692 -19.57 7.17 43.95
N LEU A 693 -20.60 8.02 43.94
CA LEU A 693 -20.50 9.39 43.48
C LEU A 693 -19.60 10.25 44.36
N LEU A 694 -19.75 10.10 45.70
CA LEU A 694 -18.91 10.81 46.67
C LEU A 694 -17.43 10.42 46.52
N ALA A 695 -17.13 9.15 46.36
CA ALA A 695 -15.78 8.68 46.08
C ALA A 695 -15.23 9.23 44.75
N PHE A 696 -16.04 9.19 43.68
CA PHE A 696 -15.67 9.70 42.37
C PHE A 696 -15.36 11.21 42.41
N ILE A 697 -16.17 12.01 43.11
CA ILE A 697 -15.89 13.46 43.29
C ILE A 697 -14.52 13.64 43.97
N GLY A 698 -14.22 12.89 45.04
CA GLY A 698 -12.91 12.92 45.68
C GLY A 698 -11.76 12.54 44.79
N HIS A 699 -11.93 11.52 43.92
CA HIS A 699 -10.93 11.16 42.92
C HIS A 699 -10.74 12.27 41.88
N MET A 700 -11.80 12.87 41.38
CA MET A 700 -11.73 13.98 40.41
C MET A 700 -10.99 15.19 40.96
N GLU A 701 -11.23 15.59 42.19
CA GLU A 701 -10.50 16.70 42.84
C GLU A 701 -9.01 16.40 42.95
N ARG A 702 -8.67 15.17 43.34
CA ARG A 702 -7.29 14.69 43.44
C ARG A 702 -6.62 14.68 42.05
N TRP A 703 -7.22 14.09 41.03
CA TRP A 703 -6.64 13.99 39.69
C TRP A 703 -6.51 15.37 39.02
N ARG A 704 -7.46 16.27 39.22
CA ARG A 704 -7.36 17.66 38.73
C ARG A 704 -6.21 18.43 39.41
N THR A 705 -5.97 18.13 40.67
CA THR A 705 -4.83 18.73 41.39
C THR A 705 -3.51 18.13 40.89
N LEU A 706 -3.47 16.84 40.63
CA LEU A 706 -2.32 16.13 40.12
C LEU A 706 -1.98 16.60 38.68
N SER A 707 -2.97 16.71 37.79
CA SER A 707 -2.77 17.14 36.40
C SER A 707 -2.21 18.56 36.26
N ARG A 708 -2.44 19.43 37.25
CA ARG A 708 -1.90 20.81 37.26
C ARG A 708 -0.46 20.89 37.80
N ARG A 709 0.00 19.92 38.57
CA ARG A 709 1.29 19.92 39.25
C ARG A 709 2.30 18.95 38.68
N HIS A 710 1.82 17.88 38.06
CA HIS A 710 2.61 16.75 37.56
C HIS A 710 2.31 16.49 36.08
N GLY A 711 3.04 15.56 35.50
CA GLY A 711 2.86 15.15 34.11
C GLY A 711 1.64 14.24 33.88
N VAL A 712 1.32 14.00 32.61
CA VAL A 712 0.25 13.08 32.19
C VAL A 712 0.58 11.64 32.60
N THR A 713 1.87 11.27 32.58
CA THR A 713 2.36 9.95 33.02
C THR A 713 2.05 9.70 34.49
N ASP A 714 2.31 10.68 35.38
CA ASP A 714 2.01 10.54 36.80
C ASP A 714 0.50 10.44 37.05
N LEU A 715 -0.29 11.21 36.27
CA LEU A 715 -1.75 11.16 36.36
C LEU A 715 -2.29 9.80 35.91
N LEU A 716 -1.84 9.27 34.78
CA LEU A 716 -2.26 7.95 34.27
C LEU A 716 -1.91 6.85 35.26
N TRP A 717 -0.70 6.90 35.84
CA TRP A 717 -0.29 5.92 36.83
C TRP A 717 -1.18 5.94 38.07
N ASP A 718 -1.48 7.14 38.60
CA ASP A 718 -2.40 7.28 39.75
C ASP A 718 -3.80 6.79 39.46
N ILE A 719 -4.32 7.00 38.22
CA ILE A 719 -5.60 6.43 37.78
C ILE A 719 -5.52 4.90 37.77
N TYR A 720 -4.44 4.32 37.22
CA TYR A 720 -4.27 2.88 37.14
C TYR A 720 -4.23 2.22 38.52
N GLU A 721 -3.52 2.80 39.47
CA GLU A 721 -3.42 2.28 40.83
C GLU A 721 -4.69 2.52 41.64
N SER A 722 -5.24 3.74 41.62
CA SER A 722 -6.39 4.09 42.48
C SER A 722 -7.70 3.43 42.06
N GLN A 723 -7.84 3.08 40.76
CA GLN A 723 -9.03 2.42 40.20
C GLN A 723 -8.79 0.94 39.87
N ASP A 724 -7.60 0.40 40.16
CA ASP A 724 -7.19 -0.94 39.74
C ASP A 724 -7.51 -1.23 38.27
N TYR A 725 -7.36 -0.18 37.42
CA TYR A 725 -7.89 -0.16 36.05
C TYR A 725 -7.26 -1.24 35.17
N VAL A 726 -5.97 -1.49 35.35
CA VAL A 726 -5.22 -2.50 34.56
C VAL A 726 -5.76 -3.92 34.81
N ASN A 727 -6.13 -4.24 36.07
CA ASN A 727 -6.72 -5.53 36.38
C ASN A 727 -8.19 -5.59 35.99
N TYR A 728 -8.92 -4.48 36.12
CA TYR A 728 -10.32 -4.36 35.69
C TYR A 728 -10.45 -4.69 34.20
N VAL A 729 -9.67 -4.05 33.33
CA VAL A 729 -9.71 -4.36 31.87
C VAL A 729 -9.14 -5.74 31.56
N GLY A 730 -8.22 -6.23 32.36
CA GLY A 730 -7.65 -7.58 32.26
C GLY A 730 -8.65 -8.70 32.53
N ALA A 731 -9.70 -8.43 33.31
CA ALA A 731 -10.80 -9.37 33.60
C ALA A 731 -11.87 -9.38 32.49
N MET A 732 -11.86 -8.43 31.57
CA MET A 732 -12.81 -8.36 30.45
C MET A 732 -12.47 -9.37 29.34
N PRO A 733 -13.39 -9.67 28.39
CA PRO A 733 -13.06 -10.41 27.19
C PRO A 733 -11.86 -9.77 26.47
N ASN A 734 -10.92 -10.58 26.00
CA ASN A 734 -9.64 -10.12 25.43
C ASN A 734 -8.71 -9.38 26.41
N GLY A 735 -8.83 -9.67 27.71
CA GLY A 735 -8.17 -8.91 28.78
C GLY A 735 -6.66 -8.73 28.63
N LEU A 736 -5.93 -9.70 28.05
CA LEU A 736 -4.49 -9.57 27.79
C LEU A 736 -4.20 -8.42 26.82
N VAL A 737 -4.96 -8.31 25.72
CA VAL A 737 -4.80 -7.23 24.73
C VAL A 737 -5.22 -5.89 25.33
N ARG A 738 -6.36 -5.85 26.03
CA ARG A 738 -6.83 -4.63 26.70
C ARG A 738 -5.83 -4.11 27.73
N ARG A 739 -5.27 -5.00 28.54
CA ARG A 739 -4.20 -4.66 29.48
C ARG A 739 -2.99 -4.08 28.78
N ALA A 740 -2.56 -4.70 27.69
CA ALA A 740 -1.42 -4.21 26.92
C ALA A 740 -1.72 -2.83 26.29
N ASN A 741 -2.93 -2.58 25.78
CA ASN A 741 -3.36 -1.29 25.26
C ASN A 741 -3.29 -0.19 26.34
N VAL A 742 -3.77 -0.47 27.52
CA VAL A 742 -3.74 0.48 28.65
C VAL A 742 -2.29 0.83 29.04
N LEU A 743 -1.40 -0.16 29.12
CA LEU A 743 0.03 0.08 29.40
C LEU A 743 0.72 0.84 28.25
N ALA A 744 0.35 0.55 27.00
CA ALA A 744 0.86 1.30 25.85
C ALA A 744 0.47 2.79 25.87
N LEU A 745 -0.71 3.17 26.42
CA LEU A 745 -1.08 4.58 26.61
C LEU A 745 -0.13 5.30 27.55
N TYR A 746 0.29 4.64 28.62
CA TYR A 746 1.29 5.16 29.55
C TYR A 746 2.65 5.40 28.87
N ASP A 747 3.14 4.42 28.10
CA ASP A 747 4.40 4.55 27.37
C ASP A 747 4.34 5.69 26.33
N ARG A 748 3.20 5.88 25.69
CA ARG A 748 2.96 6.98 24.74
C ARG A 748 2.95 8.34 25.44
N ALA A 749 2.27 8.45 26.58
CA ALA A 749 2.30 9.67 27.39
C ALA A 749 3.73 9.98 27.85
N LYS A 750 4.52 8.95 28.21
CA LYS A 750 5.93 9.10 28.56
C LYS A 750 6.77 9.58 27.36
N GLY A 751 6.53 9.05 26.17
CA GLY A 751 7.17 9.52 24.93
C GLY A 751 6.81 10.98 24.61
N TYR A 752 5.54 11.36 24.77
CA TYR A 752 5.06 12.73 24.61
C TYR A 752 5.78 13.70 25.57
N GLU A 753 5.93 13.33 26.82
CA GLU A 753 6.63 14.17 27.82
C GLU A 753 8.14 14.22 27.57
N ALA A 754 8.74 13.14 27.13
CA ALA A 754 10.16 13.08 26.77
C ALA A 754 10.50 13.99 25.57
N SER A 755 9.53 14.27 24.70
CA SER A 755 9.64 15.24 23.60
C SER A 755 9.56 16.71 24.04
N GLY A 756 9.44 16.98 25.34
CA GLY A 756 9.39 18.34 25.90
C GLY A 756 7.99 18.95 26.02
N PHE A 757 6.97 18.26 25.49
CA PHE A 757 5.58 18.70 25.63
C PHE A 757 5.06 18.44 27.04
N ARG A 758 4.23 19.33 27.57
CA ARG A 758 3.65 19.21 28.91
C ARG A 758 2.20 19.64 28.94
N GLY A 759 1.45 19.06 29.87
CA GLY A 759 0.09 19.42 30.20
C GLY A 759 -0.97 18.54 29.54
N LEU A 760 -2.03 18.25 30.30
CA LEU A 760 -3.11 17.35 29.93
C LEU A 760 -3.88 17.85 28.70
N PHE A 761 -4.23 19.14 28.65
CA PHE A 761 -4.94 19.73 27.51
C PHE A 761 -4.20 19.52 26.18
N ARG A 762 -2.88 19.79 26.17
CA ARG A 762 -2.07 19.59 24.95
C ARG A 762 -1.95 18.13 24.56
N PHE A 763 -1.87 17.22 25.52
CA PHE A 763 -1.88 15.79 25.28
C PHE A 763 -3.20 15.31 24.66
N LEU A 764 -4.34 15.79 25.14
CA LEU A 764 -5.64 15.47 24.56
C LEU A 764 -5.76 16.01 23.13
N ARG A 765 -5.33 17.23 22.87
CA ARG A 765 -5.26 17.80 21.51
C ARG A 765 -4.36 17.00 20.58
N PHE A 766 -3.23 16.54 21.09
CA PHE A 766 -2.35 15.65 20.36
C PHE A 766 -3.03 14.34 19.96
N VAL A 767 -3.76 13.70 20.89
CA VAL A 767 -4.53 12.48 20.59
C VAL A 767 -5.65 12.75 19.57
N GLU A 768 -6.36 13.87 19.69
CA GLU A 768 -7.38 14.29 18.71
C GLU A 768 -6.76 14.45 17.31
N SER A 769 -5.64 15.15 17.20
CA SER A 769 -4.93 15.36 15.93
C SER A 769 -4.51 14.03 15.26
N LEU A 770 -4.05 13.04 16.04
CA LEU A 770 -3.72 11.71 15.51
C LEU A 770 -4.96 10.98 14.99
N ARG A 771 -6.10 11.13 15.65
CA ARG A 771 -7.37 10.54 15.18
C ARG A 771 -7.87 11.20 13.90
N ASP A 772 -7.83 12.52 13.83
CA ASP A 772 -8.31 13.29 12.68
C ASP A 772 -7.43 13.09 11.42
N SER A 773 -6.13 12.84 11.61
CA SER A 773 -5.19 12.58 10.51
C SER A 773 -5.22 11.14 10.00
N ASN A 774 -6.12 10.29 10.49
CA ASN A 774 -6.18 8.85 10.19
C ASN A 774 -4.84 8.10 10.46
N GLN A 775 -3.99 8.69 11.31
CA GLN A 775 -2.73 8.09 11.78
C GLN A 775 -2.99 7.32 13.08
N ASP A 776 -3.98 6.42 13.06
CA ASP A 776 -4.26 5.60 14.23
C ASP A 776 -3.06 4.68 14.52
N MET A 777 -2.83 4.45 15.80
CA MET A 777 -1.65 3.71 16.25
C MET A 777 -1.96 2.21 16.34
N PRO A 778 -0.95 1.33 16.19
CA PRO A 778 -1.18 -0.10 16.31
C PRO A 778 -1.61 -0.50 17.72
N LEU A 779 -2.56 -1.41 17.81
CA LEU A 779 -2.88 -2.14 19.04
C LEU A 779 -1.61 -2.83 19.58
N ALA A 780 -1.49 -2.94 20.89
CA ALA A 780 -0.33 -3.59 21.50
C ALA A 780 -0.25 -5.07 21.09
N ASN A 781 0.88 -5.45 20.50
CA ASN A 781 1.11 -6.81 20.01
C ASN A 781 1.47 -7.72 21.19
N VAL A 782 0.53 -8.55 21.64
CA VAL A 782 0.71 -9.47 22.81
C VAL A 782 1.11 -10.88 22.35
N VAL A 783 0.94 -11.19 21.05
CA VAL A 783 1.13 -12.54 20.50
C VAL A 783 2.46 -12.62 19.77
N SER A 784 3.29 -13.58 20.20
CA SER A 784 4.57 -13.86 19.56
C SER A 784 4.38 -14.72 18.29
N GLU A 785 5.38 -14.71 17.40
CA GLU A 785 5.38 -15.60 16.22
C GLU A 785 5.38 -17.09 16.59
N ALA A 786 5.78 -17.42 17.81
CA ALA A 786 5.82 -18.80 18.32
C ALA A 786 4.46 -19.31 18.81
N ASP A 787 3.45 -18.45 19.01
CA ASP A 787 2.17 -18.84 19.56
C ASP A 787 1.36 -19.69 18.58
N ASN A 788 0.70 -20.73 19.12
CA ASN A 788 -0.10 -21.68 18.33
C ASN A 788 -1.52 -21.14 18.10
N VAL A 789 -1.65 -20.18 17.18
CA VAL A 789 -2.91 -19.49 16.85
C VAL A 789 -3.05 -19.30 15.33
N VAL A 790 -4.26 -19.30 14.82
CA VAL A 790 -4.57 -18.92 13.44
C VAL A 790 -4.35 -17.43 13.27
N ARG A 791 -3.65 -17.02 12.21
CA ARG A 791 -3.30 -15.61 11.95
C ARG A 791 -4.16 -15.02 10.86
N LEU A 792 -4.83 -13.92 11.20
CA LEU A 792 -5.52 -13.07 10.25
C LEU A 792 -4.64 -11.85 9.97
N MET A 793 -4.28 -11.63 8.72
CA MET A 793 -3.41 -10.51 8.33
C MET A 793 -3.72 -10.00 6.94
N THR A 794 -3.31 -8.76 6.66
CA THR A 794 -3.37 -8.24 5.30
C THR A 794 -2.30 -8.91 4.43
N ILE A 795 -2.53 -8.96 3.12
CA ILE A 795 -1.55 -9.49 2.16
C ILE A 795 -0.21 -8.78 2.30
N HIS A 796 -0.19 -7.45 2.49
CA HIS A 796 1.03 -6.67 2.68
C HIS A 796 1.87 -7.13 3.88
N LYS A 797 1.22 -7.42 5.02
CA LYS A 797 1.91 -7.91 6.23
C LYS A 797 2.41 -9.35 6.09
N SER A 798 1.90 -10.09 5.12
CA SER A 798 2.35 -11.46 4.84
C SER A 798 3.60 -11.51 3.96
N LYS A 799 4.02 -10.37 3.38
CA LYS A 799 5.26 -10.30 2.58
C LYS A 799 6.47 -10.73 3.44
N GLY A 800 7.31 -11.58 2.89
CA GLY A 800 8.42 -12.20 3.64
C GLY A 800 8.05 -13.47 4.42
N LEU A 801 6.78 -13.65 4.82
CA LEU A 801 6.31 -14.82 5.56
C LEU A 801 5.86 -15.96 4.64
N GLU A 802 5.70 -17.17 5.22
CA GLU A 802 5.14 -18.34 4.54
C GLU A 802 4.31 -19.18 5.51
N PHE A 803 3.27 -19.83 5.02
CA PHE A 803 2.38 -20.65 5.85
C PHE A 803 2.06 -21.98 5.14
N PRO A 804 1.98 -23.09 5.88
CA PRO A 804 1.56 -24.37 5.29
C PRO A 804 0.20 -24.31 4.60
N VAL A 805 -0.79 -23.68 5.24
CA VAL A 805 -2.16 -23.56 4.70
C VAL A 805 -2.58 -22.10 4.69
N VAL A 806 -2.93 -21.59 3.51
CA VAL A 806 -3.39 -20.21 3.32
C VAL A 806 -4.82 -20.18 2.80
N PHE A 807 -5.64 -19.34 3.42
CA PHE A 807 -6.94 -18.92 2.91
C PHE A 807 -6.82 -17.49 2.41
N LEU A 808 -7.01 -17.26 1.12
CA LEU A 808 -7.14 -15.94 0.52
C LEU A 808 -8.62 -15.62 0.41
N SER A 809 -9.12 -14.66 1.21
CA SER A 809 -10.54 -14.36 1.34
C SER A 809 -10.90 -12.94 0.89
N GLY A 810 -12.17 -12.71 0.58
CA GLY A 810 -12.68 -11.41 0.19
C GLY A 810 -12.29 -11.01 -1.24
N MET A 811 -12.18 -11.96 -2.14
CA MET A 811 -11.72 -11.74 -3.52
C MET A 811 -12.71 -10.94 -4.39
N GLN A 812 -13.95 -10.81 -3.94
CA GLN A 812 -15.01 -9.99 -4.57
C GLN A 812 -14.90 -8.51 -4.22
N LYS A 813 -14.03 -8.12 -3.27
CA LYS A 813 -13.90 -6.73 -2.85
C LYS A 813 -13.31 -5.89 -3.97
N LYS A 814 -13.96 -4.76 -4.29
CA LYS A 814 -13.47 -3.82 -5.30
C LYS A 814 -12.13 -3.23 -4.87
N PHE A 815 -11.27 -2.97 -5.84
CA PHE A 815 -10.02 -2.24 -5.61
C PHE A 815 -10.34 -0.83 -5.12
N ASN A 816 -9.52 -0.32 -4.19
CA ASN A 816 -9.73 1.03 -3.67
C ASN A 816 -9.26 2.08 -4.67
N MET A 817 -10.21 2.77 -5.29
CA MET A 817 -9.98 3.84 -6.26
C MET A 817 -10.29 5.24 -5.67
N MET A 818 -10.41 5.37 -4.34
CA MET A 818 -10.79 6.65 -3.72
C MET A 818 -9.77 7.75 -3.98
N ASP A 819 -8.49 7.42 -3.97
CA ASP A 819 -7.41 8.39 -4.20
C ASP A 819 -7.47 9.02 -5.61
N LEU A 820 -8.03 8.29 -6.60
CA LEU A 820 -8.23 8.80 -7.96
C LEU A 820 -9.38 9.81 -8.08
N ARG A 821 -10.19 10.01 -7.04
CA ARG A 821 -11.27 11.01 -7.01
C ARG A 821 -10.82 12.37 -6.51
N SER A 822 -9.60 12.48 -5.99
CA SER A 822 -9.03 13.72 -5.44
C SER A 822 -9.05 14.86 -6.47
N GLU A 823 -9.13 16.09 -6.00
CA GLU A 823 -9.03 17.30 -6.83
C GLU A 823 -7.64 17.47 -7.42
N LEU A 824 -6.61 17.04 -6.68
CA LEU A 824 -5.21 17.03 -7.09
C LEU A 824 -4.71 15.59 -7.14
N LEU A 825 -4.19 15.18 -8.27
CA LEU A 825 -3.48 13.93 -8.47
C LEU A 825 -1.99 14.22 -8.70
N ILE A 826 -1.12 13.37 -8.19
CA ILE A 826 0.33 13.56 -8.21
C ILE A 826 0.97 12.30 -8.75
N ASP A 827 1.84 12.43 -9.73
CA ASP A 827 2.66 11.35 -10.29
C ASP A 827 4.05 11.85 -10.66
N LYS A 828 5.07 10.99 -10.54
CA LYS A 828 6.47 11.36 -10.79
C LYS A 828 6.72 11.82 -12.22
N ASN A 829 6.16 11.08 -13.18
CA ASN A 829 6.40 11.28 -14.61
C ASN A 829 5.28 12.07 -15.28
N ALA A 830 4.03 11.80 -14.91
CA ALA A 830 2.87 12.50 -15.43
C ALA A 830 2.67 13.89 -14.79
N GLY A 831 3.36 14.20 -13.70
CA GLY A 831 3.31 15.49 -13.02
C GLY A 831 2.07 15.67 -12.15
N LEU A 832 1.45 16.84 -12.24
CA LEU A 832 0.31 17.24 -11.43
C LEU A 832 -0.97 17.28 -12.28
N GLY A 833 -2.03 16.63 -11.80
CA GLY A 833 -3.35 16.66 -12.43
C GLY A 833 -4.36 17.38 -11.54
N LEU A 834 -4.76 18.61 -11.90
CA LEU A 834 -5.69 19.42 -11.15
C LEU A 834 -7.06 19.43 -11.82
N LYS A 835 -8.14 19.22 -11.06
CA LYS A 835 -9.51 19.48 -11.53
C LYS A 835 -9.72 20.98 -11.75
N GLY A 836 -10.69 21.33 -12.57
CA GLY A 836 -11.21 22.69 -12.66
C GLY A 836 -12.28 22.92 -11.59
N TYR A 837 -12.55 24.18 -11.27
CA TYR A 837 -13.54 24.56 -10.27
C TYR A 837 -14.30 25.82 -10.69
N PHE A 838 -15.62 25.79 -10.53
CA PHE A 838 -16.48 26.94 -10.69
C PHE A 838 -16.87 27.48 -9.31
N PRO A 839 -16.23 28.56 -8.83
CA PRO A 839 -16.48 29.07 -7.47
C PRO A 839 -17.91 29.50 -7.22
N ASP A 840 -18.58 30.11 -8.23
CA ASP A 840 -19.95 30.60 -8.11
C ASP A 840 -20.99 29.53 -7.79
N ILE A 841 -20.76 28.30 -8.27
CA ILE A 841 -21.67 27.16 -8.09
C ILE A 841 -21.03 26.01 -7.28
N ARG A 842 -19.81 26.18 -6.85
CA ARG A 842 -19.04 25.20 -6.07
C ARG A 842 -18.99 23.80 -6.70
N VAL A 843 -18.76 23.74 -7.99
CA VAL A 843 -18.67 22.48 -8.74
C VAL A 843 -17.25 22.28 -9.26
N SER A 844 -16.65 21.17 -8.89
CA SER A 844 -15.39 20.70 -9.51
C SER A 844 -15.68 19.84 -10.73
N PHE A 845 -14.82 19.93 -11.74
CA PHE A 845 -14.94 19.15 -12.97
C PHE A 845 -13.56 18.64 -13.41
N PRO A 846 -13.48 17.46 -14.06
CA PRO A 846 -12.22 16.92 -14.54
C PRO A 846 -11.66 17.74 -15.72
N THR A 847 -10.33 17.88 -15.78
CA THR A 847 -9.59 18.60 -16.83
C THR A 847 -8.66 17.65 -17.56
N MET A 848 -8.05 18.07 -18.67
CA MET A 848 -7.11 17.24 -19.42
C MET A 848 -5.91 16.77 -18.57
N PRO A 849 -5.21 17.66 -17.80
CA PRO A 849 -4.15 17.22 -16.89
C PRO A 849 -4.65 16.21 -15.86
N TRP A 850 -5.85 16.42 -15.33
CA TRP A 850 -6.40 15.51 -14.32
C TRP A 850 -6.73 14.13 -14.91
N PHE A 851 -7.30 14.06 -16.11
CA PHE A 851 -7.57 12.80 -16.80
C PHE A 851 -6.28 12.05 -17.09
N TYR A 852 -5.26 12.73 -17.63
CA TYR A 852 -3.97 12.13 -17.94
C TYR A 852 -3.33 11.48 -16.71
N VAL A 853 -3.19 12.24 -15.61
CA VAL A 853 -2.59 11.73 -14.38
C VAL A 853 -3.46 10.64 -13.75
N LYS A 854 -4.79 10.76 -13.84
CA LYS A 854 -5.71 9.74 -13.35
C LYS A 854 -5.53 8.40 -14.07
N ASP A 855 -5.48 8.41 -15.39
CA ASP A 855 -5.37 7.19 -16.19
C ASP A 855 -4.01 6.50 -15.94
N VAL A 856 -2.91 7.26 -15.86
CA VAL A 856 -1.58 6.73 -15.49
C VAL A 856 -1.62 6.09 -14.09
N LYS A 857 -2.21 6.77 -13.10
CA LYS A 857 -2.31 6.24 -11.73
C LYS A 857 -3.25 5.04 -11.64
N GLU A 858 -4.33 5.00 -12.39
CA GLU A 858 -5.25 3.87 -12.40
C GLU A 858 -4.58 2.62 -12.96
N ALA A 859 -3.83 2.77 -14.06
CA ALA A 859 -3.04 1.68 -14.63
C ALA A 859 -1.98 1.15 -13.65
N ALA A 860 -1.20 2.05 -13.02
CA ALA A 860 -0.20 1.70 -12.03
C ALA A 860 -0.82 0.99 -10.80
N LEU A 861 -1.99 1.46 -10.33
CA LEU A 861 -2.70 0.85 -9.21
C LEU A 861 -3.19 -0.57 -9.55
N LYS A 862 -3.73 -0.79 -10.74
CA LYS A 862 -4.15 -2.13 -11.20
C LYS A 862 -2.96 -3.08 -11.37
N ALA A 863 -1.84 -2.57 -11.89
CA ALA A 863 -0.59 -3.32 -11.95
C ALA A 863 -0.10 -3.74 -10.55
N GLU A 864 -0.19 -2.84 -9.56
CA GLU A 864 0.14 -3.17 -8.17
C GLU A 864 -0.82 -4.20 -7.57
N GLU A 865 -2.13 -4.14 -7.83
CA GLU A 865 -3.09 -5.14 -7.36
C GLU A 865 -2.79 -6.54 -7.94
N GLN A 866 -2.30 -6.64 -9.18
CA GLN A 866 -1.82 -7.93 -9.72
C GLN A 866 -0.60 -8.45 -8.95
N ARG A 867 0.35 -7.58 -8.61
CA ARG A 867 1.52 -7.93 -7.79
C ARG A 867 1.12 -8.33 -6.36
N ILE A 868 0.12 -7.66 -5.77
CA ILE A 868 -0.44 -8.02 -4.46
C ILE A 868 -1.06 -9.42 -4.52
N LEU A 869 -1.81 -9.73 -5.58
CA LEU A 869 -2.35 -11.07 -5.78
C LEU A 869 -1.24 -12.12 -5.92
N TYR A 870 -0.17 -11.82 -6.69
CA TYR A 870 1.00 -12.70 -6.81
C TYR A 870 1.66 -12.98 -5.44
N VAL A 871 1.83 -11.92 -4.63
CA VAL A 871 2.35 -12.08 -3.27
C VAL A 871 1.44 -12.99 -2.46
N ALA A 872 0.12 -12.81 -2.52
CA ALA A 872 -0.84 -13.60 -1.75
C ALA A 872 -0.77 -15.10 -2.09
N LEU A 873 -0.78 -15.44 -3.39
CA LEU A 873 -0.74 -16.83 -3.85
C LEU A 873 0.57 -17.52 -3.46
N THR A 874 1.69 -16.79 -3.51
CA THR A 874 3.03 -17.33 -3.19
C THR A 874 3.34 -17.40 -1.69
N ARG A 875 2.39 -17.08 -0.79
CA ARG A 875 2.55 -17.28 0.67
C ARG A 875 2.28 -18.71 1.10
N ALA A 876 1.46 -19.44 0.32
CA ALA A 876 1.11 -20.82 0.63
C ALA A 876 2.27 -21.76 0.33
N ARG A 877 2.50 -22.70 1.24
CA ARG A 877 3.55 -23.72 1.12
C ARG A 877 3.00 -25.07 0.66
N ASP A 878 1.95 -25.56 1.33
CA ASP A 878 1.40 -26.89 1.09
C ASP A 878 0.00 -26.84 0.49
N LYS A 879 -0.86 -25.89 0.90
CA LYS A 879 -2.26 -25.77 0.45
C LYS A 879 -2.72 -24.33 0.35
N LEU A 880 -3.42 -24.03 -0.73
CA LEU A 880 -4.04 -22.73 -0.96
C LEU A 880 -5.55 -22.89 -1.18
N PHE A 881 -6.33 -22.13 -0.44
CA PHE A 881 -7.76 -21.92 -0.63
C PHE A 881 -7.99 -20.46 -1.03
N MET A 882 -8.77 -20.24 -2.07
CA MET A 882 -9.26 -18.93 -2.47
C MET A 882 -10.77 -18.91 -2.24
N THR A 883 -11.29 -17.87 -1.57
CA THR A 883 -12.70 -17.78 -1.22
C THR A 883 -13.30 -16.45 -1.59
N GLY A 884 -14.57 -16.45 -1.97
CA GLY A 884 -15.32 -15.26 -2.27
C GLY A 884 -16.79 -15.57 -2.50
N PHE A 885 -17.61 -14.55 -2.73
CA PHE A 885 -19.01 -14.72 -3.09
C PHE A 885 -19.35 -13.97 -4.39
N VAL A 886 -20.31 -14.49 -5.14
CA VAL A 886 -20.78 -13.94 -6.39
C VAL A 886 -22.21 -13.45 -6.22
N LYS A 887 -22.40 -12.14 -6.40
CA LYS A 887 -23.73 -11.51 -6.45
C LYS A 887 -24.36 -11.71 -7.83
N GLY A 888 -25.68 -11.79 -7.89
CA GLY A 888 -26.37 -11.83 -9.16
C GLY A 888 -26.32 -10.49 -9.89
N PHE A 889 -26.02 -10.51 -11.18
CA PHE A 889 -26.04 -9.32 -12.02
C PHE A 889 -27.39 -9.19 -12.71
N LYS A 890 -27.99 -7.99 -12.65
CA LYS A 890 -29.15 -7.68 -13.49
C LYS A 890 -28.68 -7.56 -14.95
N ASN A 891 -29.06 -8.51 -15.79
CA ASN A 891 -28.85 -8.36 -17.23
C ASN A 891 -29.77 -7.28 -17.81
N SER A 892 -29.49 -6.80 -19.03
CA SER A 892 -30.26 -5.77 -19.74
C SER A 892 -31.75 -6.09 -19.92
N LYS A 893 -32.20 -7.31 -19.57
CA LYS A 893 -33.62 -7.78 -19.63
C LYS A 893 -34.23 -7.92 -18.23
N GLY A 894 -33.59 -7.48 -17.16
CA GLY A 894 -34.05 -7.61 -15.79
C GLY A 894 -33.95 -9.04 -15.20
N GLY A 895 -33.24 -9.97 -15.89
CA GLY A 895 -32.89 -11.29 -15.36
C GLY A 895 -31.61 -11.18 -14.49
N VAL A 896 -31.42 -12.10 -13.55
CA VAL A 896 -30.21 -12.20 -12.74
C VAL A 896 -29.28 -13.23 -13.39
N SER A 897 -28.04 -12.81 -13.70
CA SER A 897 -27.01 -13.73 -14.15
C SER A 897 -26.56 -14.59 -12.97
N THR A 898 -26.51 -15.88 -13.17
CA THR A 898 -26.05 -16.84 -12.16
C THR A 898 -24.55 -17.07 -12.29
N LEU A 899 -23.93 -17.62 -11.25
CA LEU A 899 -22.53 -18.08 -11.30
C LEU A 899 -22.28 -19.01 -12.52
N GLY A 900 -23.23 -19.88 -12.84
CA GLY A 900 -23.13 -20.77 -14.01
C GLY A 900 -23.09 -20.03 -15.35
N GLU A 901 -23.79 -18.90 -15.48
CA GLU A 901 -23.72 -18.05 -16.67
C GLU A 901 -22.39 -17.31 -16.78
N LEU A 902 -21.84 -16.84 -15.64
CA LEU A 902 -20.51 -16.23 -15.59
C LEU A 902 -19.41 -17.21 -16.01
N ILE A 903 -19.43 -18.43 -15.47
CA ILE A 903 -18.47 -19.48 -15.83
C ILE A 903 -18.60 -19.82 -17.33
N LYS A 904 -19.82 -19.90 -17.85
CA LYS A 904 -20.05 -20.17 -19.29
C LYS A 904 -19.50 -19.03 -20.15
N ASN A 905 -19.69 -17.78 -19.76
CA ASN A 905 -19.18 -16.63 -20.51
C ASN A 905 -17.64 -16.59 -20.47
N ALA A 906 -17.04 -16.84 -19.31
CA ALA A 906 -15.58 -16.92 -19.17
C ALA A 906 -14.98 -18.05 -20.01
N ALA A 907 -15.63 -19.22 -20.07
CA ALA A 907 -15.19 -20.37 -20.89
C ALA A 907 -15.30 -20.14 -22.42
N SER A 908 -15.95 -19.06 -22.86
CA SER A 908 -16.02 -18.69 -24.27
C SER A 908 -14.84 -17.86 -24.77
N ILE A 909 -13.92 -17.44 -23.88
CA ILE A 909 -12.72 -16.68 -24.24
C ILE A 909 -11.66 -17.68 -24.72
N GLU A 910 -11.23 -17.54 -25.97
CA GLU A 910 -10.18 -18.38 -26.57
C GLU A 910 -8.81 -17.67 -26.44
N GLY A 911 -7.77 -18.43 -26.19
CA GLY A 911 -6.38 -17.95 -26.16
C GLY A 911 -5.67 -18.19 -24.83
N GLN A 912 -4.35 -17.94 -24.79
CA GLN A 912 -3.52 -18.10 -23.61
C GLN A 912 -3.51 -16.85 -22.72
N GLN A 913 -3.78 -15.68 -23.30
CA GLN A 913 -3.85 -14.41 -22.59
C GLN A 913 -5.27 -13.84 -22.74
N LEU A 914 -5.73 -13.20 -21.68
CA LEU A 914 -6.97 -12.42 -21.74
C LEU A 914 -6.74 -11.15 -22.57
N PRO A 915 -7.76 -10.68 -23.31
CA PRO A 915 -7.70 -9.37 -23.96
C PRO A 915 -7.39 -8.26 -22.95
N THR A 916 -6.53 -7.31 -23.32
CA THR A 916 -6.09 -6.22 -22.44
C THR A 916 -7.27 -5.42 -21.86
N ASP A 917 -8.32 -5.22 -22.64
CA ASP A 917 -9.53 -4.50 -22.20
C ASP A 917 -10.25 -5.24 -21.07
N ILE A 918 -10.29 -6.57 -21.09
CA ILE A 918 -10.87 -7.37 -19.99
C ILE A 918 -10.01 -7.24 -18.73
N ILE A 919 -8.69 -7.31 -18.87
CA ILE A 919 -7.77 -7.22 -17.74
C ILE A 919 -7.86 -5.83 -17.08
N THR A 920 -7.86 -4.79 -17.89
CA THR A 920 -7.84 -3.39 -17.40
C THR A 920 -9.20 -2.90 -16.90
N GLN A 921 -10.31 -3.51 -17.33
CA GLN A 921 -11.66 -3.22 -16.81
C GLN A 921 -11.97 -3.95 -15.49
N ALA A 922 -11.17 -4.95 -15.11
CA ALA A 922 -11.35 -5.65 -13.85
C ALA A 922 -11.25 -4.69 -12.66
N ASN A 923 -12.12 -4.91 -11.66
CA ASN A 923 -12.17 -4.11 -10.44
C ASN A 923 -12.05 -4.96 -9.17
N THR A 924 -12.01 -6.27 -9.31
CA THR A 924 -11.88 -7.25 -8.22
C THR A 924 -10.93 -8.36 -8.63
N TYR A 925 -10.38 -9.09 -7.66
CA TYR A 925 -9.59 -10.29 -7.98
C TYR A 925 -10.44 -11.39 -8.65
N LEU A 926 -11.73 -11.47 -8.35
CA LEU A 926 -12.64 -12.43 -8.99
C LEU A 926 -12.86 -12.13 -10.47
N ASP A 927 -12.75 -10.88 -10.90
CA ASP A 927 -12.88 -10.53 -12.32
C ASP A 927 -11.72 -11.12 -13.13
N TRP A 928 -10.54 -11.23 -12.55
CA TRP A 928 -9.37 -11.88 -13.17
C TRP A 928 -9.43 -13.41 -13.12
N LEU A 929 -10.02 -13.99 -12.09
CA LEU A 929 -10.16 -15.45 -11.91
C LEU A 929 -11.31 -16.05 -12.70
#